data_78696715367d71f246bf1a124fa6a12a
#
_entry.id   78696715367d71f246bf1a124fa6a12a
#
_cell.length_a   1.000
_cell.length_b   1.000
_cell.length_c   1.000
_cell.angle_alpha   90.00
_cell.angle_beta   90.00
_cell.angle_gamma   90.00
#
_symmetry.space_group_name_H-M   'P 1'
#
loop_
_entity.id
_entity.type
_entity.pdbx_description
1 polymer ?
#
loop_
_entity_poly.entity_id
_entity_poly.type
_entity_poly.pdbx_seq_one_letter_code
_entity_poly.pdbx_strand_id
1 'polypeptide(L)'
;MHNKGKGKLLPMSRIAPKRNELSEIDTVASAKRYGGRRAFDILMEAQYYWNQMEDFRKDRERNKRYTYGFQWDDMICVDGKSMTEEEYIKSQGNVPLKNNLIRRLVRSVLGVYRSQSKEPTCTARDRDEQKLGETMSTILQCNIQLNRMPDVYARSMEEFLISGFIVHRKSYGWRNGKEDCWTDYVQPNNFFIDNNMRDFRGWDVSVLGEVHDISFGQLCEQFASSPQEYRELRDIYKWAARKDYIATYAERFGYSRLENYDFLFTSEPGRCRVIEIWRKEQKPRYRCHDYQNGDIFKIDEEDYAQVVLAENEERMRMAKEVGMPEEEVPLIKATWFVDDYWYFYYLSPFGDILREGETPYEHGSHPYVFKAYPFIDGEIHSFVADVIDQQRYTNRLITLYDWIMRASAKGVLMMPEDSLPDGVSIDDIAESWTEFNGVIVYRPSKSGKVPEQVANNSTNIGIAELLNMQLKFFEDISGVTGALQGKPGYSGESASHYNQQTENATKSLLDLLECFSCFVVDGAYKDVKNMQQFYDTKRVFNIAGRSGAQIEYDPKKIRDVEFDLSITESTSTPAYRHLANDMLMQLYQSQAISVEQLLEHGDFPFADELLQSIKSQKEQLAQGRVPDGLSPQLLQQAQQNANMEAVNQLHGAMQG
;
A
#
# COMPACT_ATOMS: atom_id res chain seq x y z
N MET A 1 26.12 16.96 -26.56
CA MET A 1 25.41 15.66 -26.71
C MET A 1 25.94 14.72 -25.65
N HIS A 2 25.41 14.83 -24.45
CA HIS A 2 25.76 13.90 -23.37
C HIS A 2 24.86 12.67 -23.49
N ASN A 3 25.47 11.61 -23.96
CA ASN A 3 24.86 10.29 -23.95
C ASN A 3 24.92 9.78 -22.49
N LYS A 4 24.01 10.27 -21.64
CA LYS A 4 23.80 9.65 -20.33
C LYS A 4 23.31 8.25 -20.62
N GLY A 5 24.17 7.25 -20.45
CA GLY A 5 23.77 5.85 -20.49
C GLY A 5 22.61 5.64 -19.55
N LYS A 6 21.41 5.57 -20.11
CA LYS A 6 20.19 5.25 -19.36
C LYS A 6 20.33 3.81 -18.90
N GLY A 7 20.70 3.64 -17.65
CA GLY A 7 20.74 2.32 -17.04
C GLY A 7 19.35 1.69 -17.13
N LYS A 8 19.22 0.60 -17.86
CA LYS A 8 17.96 -0.15 -17.90
C LYS A 8 17.72 -0.79 -16.56
N LEU A 9 16.63 -0.42 -15.91
CA LEU A 9 16.18 -1.09 -14.70
C LEU A 9 15.70 -2.50 -15.06
N LEU A 10 16.01 -3.44 -14.21
CA LEU A 10 15.67 -4.84 -14.39
C LEU A 10 14.21 -5.11 -14.07
N PRO A 11 13.62 -6.20 -14.62
CA PRO A 11 12.27 -6.63 -14.28
C PRO A 11 12.09 -6.80 -12.79
N MET A 12 10.84 -6.76 -12.33
CA MET A 12 10.47 -6.82 -10.90
C MET A 12 10.81 -8.15 -10.19
N SER A 13 11.16 -9.20 -10.92
CA SER A 13 11.80 -10.40 -10.34
C SER A 13 13.22 -10.15 -9.86
N ARG A 14 13.74 -8.94 -10.08
CA ARG A 14 15.11 -8.53 -9.79
C ARG A 14 15.11 -7.34 -8.85
N ILE A 15 15.98 -7.38 -7.87
CA ILE A 15 16.11 -6.37 -6.82
C ILE A 15 16.85 -5.13 -7.33
N ALA A 16 17.81 -5.31 -8.22
CA ALA A 16 18.67 -4.25 -8.72
C ALA A 16 18.87 -4.31 -10.25
N PRO A 17 19.22 -3.21 -10.92
CA PRO A 17 19.62 -3.22 -12.33
C PRO A 17 20.89 -4.06 -12.54
N LYS A 18 21.09 -4.63 -13.73
CA LYS A 18 22.27 -5.43 -14.06
C LYS A 18 23.53 -4.56 -14.11
N ARG A 19 24.63 -5.11 -13.63
CA ARG A 19 25.92 -4.43 -13.49
C ARG A 19 26.52 -3.92 -14.82
N ASN A 20 26.19 -4.56 -15.95
CA ASN A 20 26.73 -4.17 -17.28
C ASN A 20 26.27 -2.80 -17.78
N GLU A 21 25.38 -2.15 -17.09
CA GLU A 21 24.79 -0.86 -17.48
C GLU A 21 25.39 0.32 -16.69
N LEU A 22 26.24 0.03 -15.71
CA LEU A 22 27.00 1.04 -14.99
C LEU A 22 28.35 1.28 -15.67
N SER A 23 28.74 2.52 -15.80
CA SER A 23 29.95 2.98 -16.48
C SER A 23 31.26 2.38 -15.92
N GLU A 24 32.36 2.52 -16.62
CA GLU A 24 33.72 2.01 -16.35
C GLU A 24 34.28 2.21 -14.94
N ILE A 25 33.62 3.02 -14.12
CA ILE A 25 33.92 3.19 -12.68
C ILE A 25 33.76 1.87 -11.88
N ASP A 26 32.96 0.94 -12.39
CA ASP A 26 32.69 -0.35 -11.73
C ASP A 26 33.85 -1.35 -11.77
N THR A 27 34.82 -1.19 -12.65
CA THR A 27 35.98 -2.12 -12.74
C THR A 27 36.90 -2.00 -11.51
N VAL A 28 36.92 -0.85 -10.86
CA VAL A 28 37.68 -0.64 -9.62
C VAL A 28 36.95 -1.22 -8.39
N ALA A 29 35.63 -1.23 -8.42
CA ALA A 29 34.80 -1.76 -7.32
C ALA A 29 34.83 -3.29 -7.23
N SER A 30 35.06 -4.02 -8.34
CA SER A 30 35.13 -5.49 -8.34
C SER A 30 36.29 -6.06 -7.51
N ALA A 31 37.38 -5.31 -7.37
CA ALA A 31 38.53 -5.70 -6.55
C ALA A 31 38.31 -5.51 -5.03
N LYS A 32 37.24 -4.77 -4.62
CA LYS A 32 36.96 -4.40 -3.23
C LYS A 32 35.71 -5.07 -2.62
N ARG A 33 35.23 -6.15 -3.18
CA ARG A 33 34.04 -6.86 -2.68
C ARG A 33 34.15 -7.42 -1.26
N TYR A 34 35.34 -7.57 -0.76
CA TYR A 34 35.54 -8.02 0.61
C TYR A 34 35.47 -6.80 1.57
N GLY A 35 34.35 -6.71 2.26
CA GLY A 35 33.96 -5.75 3.26
C GLY A 35 35.00 -4.79 3.77
N GLY A 36 35.10 -3.63 3.15
CA GLY A 36 35.81 -2.51 3.74
C GLY A 36 35.04 -2.03 4.99
N ARG A 37 35.75 -1.36 5.90
CA ARG A 37 35.15 -0.74 7.10
C ARG A 37 33.88 0.05 6.78
N ARG A 38 33.87 0.82 5.68
CA ARG A 38 32.73 1.64 5.24
C ARG A 38 31.46 0.79 5.02
N ALA A 39 31.55 -0.32 4.32
CA ALA A 39 30.37 -1.16 4.03
C ALA A 39 29.80 -1.79 5.31
N PHE A 40 30.69 -2.15 6.23
CA PHE A 40 30.26 -2.69 7.53
C PHE A 40 29.63 -1.59 8.41
N ASP A 41 30.16 -0.37 8.41
CA ASP A 41 29.59 0.76 9.13
C ASP A 41 28.17 1.07 8.62
N ILE A 42 27.94 1.03 7.30
CA ILE A 42 26.62 1.21 6.68
C ILE A 42 25.66 0.07 7.06
N LEU A 43 26.14 -1.16 7.08
CA LEU A 43 25.36 -2.31 7.51
C LEU A 43 24.91 -2.19 8.98
N MET A 44 25.81 -1.72 9.85
CA MET A 44 25.51 -1.48 11.27
C MET A 44 24.56 -0.31 11.48
N GLU A 45 24.67 0.76 10.69
CA GLU A 45 23.69 1.85 10.68
C GLU A 45 22.30 1.34 10.29
N ALA A 46 22.20 0.52 9.25
CA ALA A 46 20.93 -0.09 8.84
C ALA A 46 20.38 -1.03 9.92
N GLN A 47 21.23 -1.81 10.59
CA GLN A 47 20.83 -2.65 11.72
C GLN A 47 20.31 -1.82 12.90
N TYR A 48 20.89 -0.67 13.16
CA TYR A 48 20.40 0.25 14.21
C TYR A 48 18.97 0.69 13.94
N TYR A 49 18.66 1.15 12.73
CA TYR A 49 17.28 1.53 12.37
C TYR A 49 16.32 0.34 12.32
N TRP A 50 16.80 -0.83 11.91
CA TRP A 50 16.04 -2.06 12.00
C TRP A 50 15.65 -2.38 13.45
N ASN A 51 16.56 -2.26 14.39
CA ASN A 51 16.31 -2.51 15.80
C ASN A 51 15.32 -1.53 16.41
N GLN A 52 15.39 -0.26 16.01
CA GLN A 52 14.41 0.75 16.45
C GLN A 52 12.97 0.40 16.06
N MET A 53 12.77 -0.35 14.99
CA MET A 53 11.44 -0.81 14.56
C MET A 53 11.05 -2.18 15.16
N GLU A 54 11.76 -2.69 16.15
CA GLU A 54 11.46 -4.00 16.75
C GLU A 54 10.09 -4.03 17.42
N ASP A 55 9.75 -3.02 18.19
CA ASP A 55 8.47 -2.94 18.89
C ASP A 55 7.32 -2.79 17.89
N PHE A 56 7.49 -1.98 16.85
CA PHE A 56 6.53 -1.94 15.74
C PHE A 56 6.28 -3.33 15.12
N ARG A 57 7.35 -4.13 14.87
CA ARG A 57 7.19 -5.47 14.32
C ARG A 57 6.44 -6.42 15.24
N LYS A 58 6.71 -6.34 16.57
CA LYS A 58 6.00 -7.11 17.60
C LYS A 58 4.52 -6.74 17.65
N ASP A 59 4.23 -5.43 17.66
CA ASP A 59 2.87 -4.92 17.71
C ASP A 59 2.09 -5.29 16.44
N ARG A 60 2.70 -5.14 15.27
CA ARG A 60 2.11 -5.59 14.02
C ARG A 60 1.73 -7.08 14.05
N GLU A 61 2.62 -7.94 14.51
CA GLU A 61 2.36 -9.38 14.58
C GLU A 61 1.24 -9.69 15.59
N ARG A 62 1.22 -9.01 16.74
CA ARG A 62 0.15 -9.09 17.71
C ARG A 62 -1.19 -8.65 17.12
N ASN A 63 -1.25 -7.48 16.48
CA ASN A 63 -2.44 -6.93 15.88
C ASN A 63 -3.00 -7.84 14.76
N LYS A 64 -2.10 -8.41 13.96
CA LYS A 64 -2.43 -9.41 12.94
C LYS A 64 -3.05 -10.65 13.54
N ARG A 65 -2.44 -11.23 14.60
CA ARG A 65 -3.01 -12.40 15.30
C ARG A 65 -4.41 -12.09 15.84
N TYR A 66 -4.60 -10.96 16.51
CA TYR A 66 -5.90 -10.52 17.01
C TYR A 66 -6.94 -10.37 15.90
N THR A 67 -6.57 -9.75 14.79
CA THR A 67 -7.44 -9.57 13.61
C THR A 67 -7.92 -10.90 13.03
N TYR A 68 -7.05 -11.89 12.97
CA TYR A 68 -7.38 -13.20 12.41
C TYR A 68 -7.90 -14.22 13.41
N GLY A 69 -8.11 -13.81 14.66
CA GLY A 69 -8.80 -14.61 15.67
C GLY A 69 -7.90 -15.41 16.61
N PHE A 70 -6.60 -15.19 16.60
CA PHE A 70 -5.66 -15.72 17.56
C PHE A 70 -5.56 -14.77 18.76
N GLN A 71 -6.60 -14.75 19.59
CA GLN A 71 -6.84 -13.71 20.60
C GLN A 71 -6.54 -14.17 22.04
N TRP A 72 -6.13 -15.43 22.20
CA TRP A 72 -5.79 -16.05 23.48
C TRP A 72 -4.34 -16.51 23.57
N ASP A 73 -3.53 -16.17 22.57
CA ASP A 73 -2.14 -16.60 22.43
C ASP A 73 -1.15 -15.73 23.21
N ASP A 74 -1.63 -14.65 23.87
CA ASP A 74 -0.74 -13.79 24.65
C ASP A 74 -0.19 -14.56 25.85
N MET A 75 1.14 -14.41 26.06
CA MET A 75 1.83 -15.07 27.14
C MET A 75 1.56 -14.36 28.47
N ILE A 76 1.19 -15.12 29.47
CA ILE A 76 1.02 -14.68 30.85
C ILE A 76 1.93 -15.46 31.80
N CYS A 77 2.33 -14.83 32.87
CA CYS A 77 3.10 -15.50 33.93
C CYS A 77 2.18 -15.75 35.14
N VAL A 78 1.91 -17.02 35.43
CA VAL A 78 1.11 -17.46 36.57
C VAL A 78 1.96 -18.38 37.42
N ASP A 79 2.12 -18.07 38.69
CA ASP A 79 2.93 -18.83 39.66
C ASP A 79 4.37 -19.12 39.18
N GLY A 80 4.98 -18.15 38.46
CA GLY A 80 6.35 -18.27 37.93
C GLY A 80 6.48 -19.15 36.68
N LYS A 81 5.36 -19.64 36.12
CA LYS A 81 5.33 -20.37 34.85
C LYS A 81 4.76 -19.49 33.75
N SER A 82 5.47 -19.45 32.61
CA SER A 82 4.99 -18.78 31.41
C SER A 82 4.09 -19.75 30.63
N MET A 83 2.85 -19.33 30.35
CA MET A 83 1.87 -20.08 29.57
C MET A 83 1.00 -19.12 28.78
N THR A 84 0.27 -19.62 27.77
CA THR A 84 -0.70 -18.80 27.02
C THR A 84 -1.95 -18.55 27.85
N GLU A 85 -2.67 -17.45 27.57
CA GLU A 85 -3.99 -17.20 28.20
C GLU A 85 -4.96 -18.36 27.93
N GLU A 86 -4.87 -19.00 26.75
CA GLU A 86 -5.68 -20.17 26.38
C GLU A 86 -5.42 -21.37 27.31
N GLU A 87 -4.15 -21.69 27.55
CA GLU A 87 -3.78 -22.76 28.46
C GLU A 87 -4.23 -22.49 29.90
N TYR A 88 -4.10 -21.24 30.33
CA TYR A 88 -4.57 -20.84 31.67
C TYR A 88 -6.07 -21.03 31.82
N ILE A 89 -6.89 -20.55 30.87
CA ILE A 89 -8.35 -20.69 30.91
C ILE A 89 -8.76 -22.17 30.91
N LYS A 90 -8.10 -22.98 30.09
CA LYS A 90 -8.33 -24.44 30.04
C LYS A 90 -7.95 -25.11 31.37
N SER A 91 -6.86 -24.69 32.00
CA SER A 91 -6.44 -25.24 33.31
C SER A 91 -7.47 -24.97 34.43
N GLN A 92 -8.26 -23.92 34.28
CA GLN A 92 -9.38 -23.59 35.18
C GLN A 92 -10.67 -24.38 34.84
N GLY A 93 -10.63 -25.33 33.91
CA GLY A 93 -11.80 -26.08 33.46
C GLY A 93 -12.76 -25.30 32.57
N ASN A 94 -12.34 -24.14 32.05
CA ASN A 94 -13.16 -23.29 31.22
C ASN A 94 -12.81 -23.44 29.74
N VAL A 95 -13.75 -23.11 28.87
CA VAL A 95 -13.56 -23.07 27.42
C VAL A 95 -13.30 -21.61 27.02
N PRO A 96 -12.16 -21.29 26.42
CA PRO A 96 -11.90 -19.93 25.94
C PRO A 96 -12.81 -19.59 24.75
N LEU A 97 -13.77 -18.70 24.98
CA LEU A 97 -14.68 -18.21 23.97
C LEU A 97 -14.16 -16.93 23.35
N LYS A 98 -14.39 -16.76 22.05
CA LYS A 98 -14.00 -15.55 21.34
C LYS A 98 -15.11 -15.07 20.42
N ASN A 99 -15.25 -13.75 20.33
CA ASN A 99 -16.10 -13.08 19.34
C ASN A 99 -15.25 -12.05 18.63
N ASN A 100 -14.81 -12.34 17.41
CA ASN A 100 -13.86 -11.51 16.67
C ASN A 100 -14.53 -10.23 16.12
N LEU A 101 -14.62 -9.19 16.94
CA LEU A 101 -15.14 -7.87 16.57
C LEU A 101 -14.15 -7.10 15.70
N ILE A 102 -12.85 -7.25 15.97
CA ILE A 102 -11.77 -6.57 15.20
C ILE A 102 -11.86 -6.92 13.71
N ARG A 103 -12.05 -8.20 13.38
CA ARG A 103 -12.16 -8.63 11.97
C ARG A 103 -13.37 -8.00 11.28
N ARG A 104 -14.48 -7.87 11.99
CA ARG A 104 -15.67 -7.20 11.49
C ARG A 104 -15.40 -5.73 11.24
N LEU A 105 -14.74 -5.06 12.18
CA LEU A 105 -14.36 -3.65 12.10
C LEU A 105 -13.49 -3.39 10.88
N VAL A 106 -12.38 -4.12 10.72
CA VAL A 106 -11.47 -4.00 9.57
C VAL A 106 -12.21 -4.19 8.24
N ARG A 107 -13.11 -5.18 8.16
CA ARG A 107 -13.93 -5.40 6.96
C ARG A 107 -14.88 -4.25 6.67
N SER A 108 -15.46 -3.62 7.70
CA SER A 108 -16.36 -2.48 7.52
C SER A 108 -15.62 -1.27 6.96
N VAL A 109 -14.45 -0.92 7.52
CA VAL A 109 -13.62 0.18 7.01
C VAL A 109 -13.13 -0.10 5.60
N LEU A 110 -12.72 -1.33 5.31
CA LEU A 110 -12.32 -1.75 3.96
C LEU A 110 -13.48 -1.64 2.97
N GLY A 111 -14.72 -1.94 3.41
CA GLY A 111 -15.93 -1.75 2.61
C GLY A 111 -16.17 -0.29 2.28
N VAL A 112 -16.03 0.61 3.25
CA VAL A 112 -16.12 2.06 3.04
C VAL A 112 -15.07 2.54 2.05
N TYR A 113 -13.81 2.13 2.23
CA TYR A 113 -12.72 2.47 1.30
C TYR A 113 -13.04 2.04 -0.14
N ARG A 114 -13.51 0.79 -0.33
CA ARG A 114 -13.85 0.27 -1.66
C ARG A 114 -15.06 0.97 -2.30
N SER A 115 -16.03 1.39 -1.48
CA SER A 115 -17.20 2.12 -1.98
C SER A 115 -16.89 3.54 -2.43
N GLN A 116 -15.83 4.15 -1.86
CA GLN A 116 -15.34 5.48 -2.18
C GLN A 116 -14.04 5.43 -3.01
N SER A 117 -13.89 4.43 -3.87
CA SER A 117 -12.67 4.28 -4.67
C SER A 117 -12.32 5.58 -5.38
N LYS A 118 -11.11 6.06 -5.10
CA LYS A 118 -10.57 7.30 -5.65
C LYS A 118 -9.42 6.95 -6.58
N GLU A 119 -9.31 7.66 -7.69
CA GLU A 119 -8.27 7.41 -8.69
C GLU A 119 -7.40 8.65 -8.88
N PRO A 120 -6.06 8.48 -9.00
CA PRO A 120 -5.17 9.60 -9.27
C PRO A 120 -5.33 10.05 -10.72
N THR A 121 -5.40 11.36 -10.92
CA THR A 121 -5.47 12.03 -12.22
C THR A 121 -4.34 13.04 -12.35
N CYS A 122 -3.83 13.19 -13.57
CA CYS A 122 -2.77 14.14 -13.91
C CYS A 122 -3.36 15.37 -14.57
N THR A 123 -2.90 16.53 -14.13
CA THR A 123 -3.23 17.81 -14.74
C THR A 123 -1.91 18.50 -15.11
N ALA A 124 -1.77 18.93 -16.36
CA ALA A 124 -0.60 19.73 -16.73
C ALA A 124 -0.70 21.13 -16.13
N ARG A 125 0.41 21.67 -15.65
CA ARG A 125 0.46 23.02 -15.08
C ARG A 125 0.24 24.09 -16.12
N ASP A 126 0.69 23.86 -17.35
CA ASP A 126 0.52 24.80 -18.45
C ASP A 126 -0.80 24.55 -19.17
N ARG A 127 -1.49 25.65 -19.53
CA ARG A 127 -2.79 25.58 -20.22
C ARG A 127 -2.70 24.99 -21.62
N ASP A 128 -1.60 25.23 -22.30
CA ASP A 128 -1.38 24.71 -23.65
C ASP A 128 -1.13 23.19 -23.67
N GLU A 129 -0.77 22.64 -22.50
CA GLU A 129 -0.43 21.23 -22.31
C GLU A 129 -1.56 20.39 -21.67
N GLN A 130 -2.75 20.96 -21.47
CA GLN A 130 -3.88 20.24 -20.82
C GLN A 130 -4.21 18.90 -21.47
N LYS A 131 -4.15 18.82 -22.81
CA LYS A 131 -4.36 17.57 -23.54
C LYS A 131 -3.29 16.52 -23.22
N LEU A 132 -2.07 16.93 -22.89
CA LEU A 132 -1.00 16.03 -22.46
C LEU A 132 -1.28 15.51 -21.05
N GLY A 133 -1.89 16.32 -20.16
CA GLY A 133 -2.38 15.90 -18.86
C GLY A 133 -3.45 14.81 -18.96
N GLU A 134 -4.44 14.98 -19.84
CA GLU A 134 -5.47 13.96 -20.10
C GLU A 134 -4.86 12.67 -20.66
N THR A 135 -3.90 12.81 -21.58
CA THR A 135 -3.17 11.67 -22.14
C THR A 135 -2.41 10.93 -21.05
N MET A 136 -1.69 11.65 -20.18
CA MET A 136 -0.93 11.04 -19.09
C MET A 136 -1.84 10.39 -18.04
N SER A 137 -2.98 11.00 -17.73
CA SER A 137 -4.01 10.40 -16.87
C SER A 137 -4.49 9.06 -17.42
N THR A 138 -4.76 8.98 -18.72
CA THR A 138 -5.20 7.73 -19.35
C THR A 138 -4.11 6.66 -19.33
N ILE A 139 -2.85 7.03 -19.55
CA ILE A 139 -1.70 6.12 -19.48
C ILE A 139 -1.54 5.59 -18.05
N LEU A 140 -1.66 6.47 -17.06
CA LEU A 140 -1.62 6.09 -15.65
C LEU A 140 -2.76 5.11 -15.31
N GLN A 141 -3.97 5.32 -15.83
CA GLN A 141 -5.10 4.40 -15.65
C GLN A 141 -4.81 3.03 -16.29
N CYS A 142 -4.22 2.98 -17.48
CA CYS A 142 -3.79 1.72 -18.10
C CYS A 142 -2.75 0.99 -17.25
N ASN A 143 -1.82 1.71 -16.63
CA ASN A 143 -0.83 1.13 -15.73
C ASN A 143 -1.46 0.62 -14.42
N ILE A 144 -2.41 1.37 -13.85
CA ILE A 144 -3.20 0.96 -12.67
C ILE A 144 -3.91 -0.37 -12.94
N GLN A 145 -4.51 -0.53 -14.12
CA GLN A 145 -5.14 -1.79 -14.53
C GLN A 145 -4.13 -2.91 -14.75
N LEU A 146 -3.00 -2.63 -15.40
CA LEU A 146 -1.93 -3.59 -15.63
C LEU A 146 -1.41 -4.19 -14.31
N ASN A 147 -1.19 -3.34 -13.31
CA ASN A 147 -0.72 -3.71 -11.99
C ASN A 147 -1.84 -4.24 -11.06
N ARG A 148 -3.11 -4.24 -11.48
CA ARG A 148 -4.27 -4.58 -10.64
C ARG A 148 -4.27 -3.77 -9.34
N MET A 149 -3.97 -2.49 -9.42
CA MET A 149 -3.80 -1.63 -8.26
C MET A 149 -5.01 -1.58 -7.31
N PRO A 150 -6.29 -1.68 -7.76
CA PRO A 150 -7.41 -1.74 -6.83
C PRO A 150 -7.33 -2.90 -5.84
N ASP A 151 -6.81 -4.07 -6.24
CA ASP A 151 -6.60 -5.21 -5.34
C ASP A 151 -5.39 -4.98 -4.42
N VAL A 152 -4.30 -4.42 -4.97
CA VAL A 152 -3.10 -4.07 -4.19
C VAL A 152 -3.45 -3.03 -3.13
N TYR A 153 -4.13 -1.95 -3.50
CA TYR A 153 -4.56 -0.90 -2.56
C TYR A 153 -5.51 -1.43 -1.48
N ALA A 154 -6.45 -2.32 -1.84
CA ALA A 154 -7.34 -2.92 -0.85
C ALA A 154 -6.58 -3.76 0.19
N ARG A 155 -5.55 -4.50 -0.23
CA ARG A 155 -4.68 -5.25 0.69
C ARG A 155 -3.78 -4.33 1.50
N SER A 156 -3.26 -3.28 0.87
CA SER A 156 -2.49 -2.24 1.57
C SER A 156 -3.33 -1.50 2.61
N MET A 157 -4.60 -1.21 2.31
CA MET A 157 -5.52 -0.61 3.29
C MET A 157 -5.80 -1.56 4.46
N GLU A 158 -5.98 -2.86 4.22
CA GLU A 158 -6.11 -3.85 5.29
C GLU A 158 -4.85 -3.88 6.18
N GLU A 159 -3.66 -3.88 5.57
CA GLU A 159 -2.39 -3.82 6.30
C GLU A 159 -2.26 -2.50 7.09
N PHE A 160 -2.65 -1.38 6.50
CA PHE A 160 -2.60 -0.06 7.13
C PHE A 160 -3.44 0.00 8.40
N LEU A 161 -4.63 -0.61 8.39
CA LEU A 161 -5.48 -0.72 9.58
C LEU A 161 -4.84 -1.60 10.67
N ILE A 162 -4.14 -2.66 10.28
CA ILE A 162 -3.54 -3.62 11.21
C ILE A 162 -2.23 -3.09 11.80
N SER A 163 -1.36 -2.53 10.98
CA SER A 163 -0.01 -2.14 11.37
C SER A 163 0.19 -0.63 11.56
N GLY A 164 -0.67 0.20 10.97
CA GLY A 164 -0.46 1.66 10.90
C GLY A 164 0.64 2.07 9.90
N PHE A 165 1.23 1.13 9.15
CA PHE A 165 2.34 1.39 8.24
C PHE A 165 2.21 0.61 6.94
N ILE A 166 2.45 1.28 5.82
CA ILE A 166 2.42 0.67 4.49
C ILE A 166 3.59 1.13 3.66
N VAL A 167 4.06 0.25 2.79
CA VAL A 167 5.16 0.53 1.86
C VAL A 167 4.87 -0.10 0.51
N HIS A 168 5.08 0.67 -0.55
CA HIS A 168 5.15 0.17 -1.92
C HIS A 168 6.52 0.48 -2.52
N ARG A 169 6.97 -0.39 -3.41
CA ARG A 169 8.15 -0.16 -4.22
C ARG A 169 7.74 0.10 -5.66
N LYS A 170 8.25 1.16 -6.24
CA LYS A 170 8.04 1.55 -7.63
C LYS A 170 9.28 1.21 -8.44
N SER A 171 9.11 0.48 -9.54
CA SER A 171 10.22 0.08 -10.39
C SER A 171 9.82 0.05 -11.85
N TYR A 172 10.81 0.15 -12.74
CA TYR A 172 10.62 -0.05 -14.17
C TYR A 172 11.39 -1.29 -14.60
N GLY A 173 10.79 -2.11 -15.46
CA GLY A 173 11.47 -3.27 -15.97
C GLY A 173 10.60 -4.26 -16.70
N TRP A 174 11.21 -5.37 -17.11
CA TRP A 174 10.58 -6.43 -17.88
C TRP A 174 9.92 -7.46 -16.95
N ARG A 175 8.58 -7.64 -17.08
CA ARG A 175 7.81 -8.63 -16.33
C ARG A 175 6.71 -9.20 -17.20
N ASN A 176 6.51 -10.52 -17.18
CA ASN A 176 5.45 -11.21 -17.89
C ASN A 176 5.38 -10.87 -19.40
N GLY A 177 6.53 -10.68 -20.04
CA GLY A 177 6.60 -10.33 -21.45
C GLY A 177 6.32 -8.87 -21.78
N LYS A 178 6.24 -7.98 -20.79
CA LYS A 178 6.03 -6.54 -20.94
C LYS A 178 7.09 -5.75 -20.19
N GLU A 179 7.54 -4.67 -20.78
CA GLU A 179 8.42 -3.70 -20.15
C GLU A 179 7.59 -2.47 -19.75
N ASP A 180 7.44 -2.26 -18.43
CA ASP A 180 6.52 -1.25 -17.93
C ASP A 180 6.91 -0.80 -16.51
N CYS A 181 6.18 0.18 -15.97
CA CYS A 181 6.26 0.58 -14.56
C CYS A 181 5.47 -0.42 -13.71
N TRP A 182 6.09 -0.88 -12.63
CA TRP A 182 5.53 -1.88 -11.74
C TRP A 182 5.49 -1.38 -10.31
N THR A 183 4.44 -1.79 -9.59
CA THR A 183 4.28 -1.51 -8.18
C THR A 183 4.26 -2.81 -7.40
N ASP A 184 5.16 -2.95 -6.43
CA ASP A 184 5.21 -4.07 -5.52
C ASP A 184 4.81 -3.66 -4.11
N TYR A 185 4.03 -4.50 -3.48
CA TYR A 185 3.77 -4.41 -2.05
C TYR A 185 5.02 -4.88 -1.29
N VAL A 186 5.50 -4.05 -0.37
CA VAL A 186 6.60 -4.37 0.54
C VAL A 186 6.03 -4.76 1.89
N GLN A 187 6.49 -5.87 2.42
CA GLN A 187 6.08 -6.32 3.75
C GLN A 187 6.67 -5.39 4.82
N PRO A 188 5.86 -4.73 5.67
CA PRO A 188 6.39 -3.81 6.69
C PRO A 188 7.43 -4.43 7.63
N ASN A 189 7.35 -5.75 7.88
CA ASN A 189 8.34 -6.45 8.69
C ASN A 189 9.73 -6.53 8.06
N ASN A 190 9.83 -6.41 6.74
CA ASN A 190 11.09 -6.48 6.01
C ASN A 190 11.64 -5.09 5.68
N PHE A 191 10.93 -4.04 6.08
CA PHE A 191 11.30 -2.67 5.81
C PHE A 191 11.80 -1.98 7.08
N PHE A 192 12.77 -1.10 6.93
CA PHE A 192 13.25 -0.25 8.01
C PHE A 192 13.43 1.18 7.52
N ILE A 193 13.28 2.10 8.44
CA ILE A 193 13.32 3.53 8.17
C ILE A 193 13.92 4.28 9.37
N ASP A 194 14.49 5.43 9.10
CA ASP A 194 14.93 6.37 10.13
C ASP A 194 13.72 6.90 10.91
N ASN A 195 13.58 6.45 12.16
CA ASN A 195 12.48 6.85 13.05
C ASN A 195 12.62 8.28 13.61
N ASN A 196 13.76 8.94 13.37
CA ASN A 196 13.96 10.32 13.82
C ASN A 196 13.27 11.34 12.91
N MET A 197 12.55 10.90 11.89
CA MET A 197 11.79 11.79 11.02
C MET A 197 10.77 12.59 11.81
N ARG A 198 10.69 13.90 11.52
CA ARG A 198 9.73 14.83 12.13
C ARG A 198 8.63 15.20 11.15
N ASP A 199 8.92 15.15 9.86
CA ASP A 199 7.96 15.42 8.82
C ASP A 199 7.14 14.16 8.52
N PHE A 200 5.84 14.20 8.82
CA PHE A 200 4.91 13.09 8.55
C PHE A 200 4.83 12.71 7.05
N ARG A 201 5.32 13.59 6.14
CA ARG A 201 5.45 13.30 4.72
C ARG A 201 6.67 12.43 4.40
N GLY A 202 7.61 12.31 5.34
CA GLY A 202 8.84 11.54 5.18
C GLY A 202 9.92 12.21 4.32
N TRP A 203 9.87 13.54 4.13
CA TRP A 203 10.86 14.26 3.31
C TRP A 203 12.21 14.43 4.01
N ASP A 204 12.21 14.37 5.32
CA ASP A 204 13.41 14.48 6.16
C ASP A 204 14.08 13.12 6.45
N VAL A 205 13.53 12.02 5.96
CA VAL A 205 14.14 10.69 6.09
C VAL A 205 15.53 10.68 5.48
N SER A 206 16.50 10.17 6.23
CA SER A 206 17.90 10.08 5.83
C SER A 206 18.32 8.68 5.41
N VAL A 207 17.73 7.64 6.01
CA VAL A 207 18.02 6.22 5.73
C VAL A 207 16.74 5.41 5.71
N LEU A 208 16.63 4.54 4.75
CA LEU A 208 15.58 3.52 4.67
C LEU A 208 16.08 2.30 3.88
N GLY A 209 15.42 1.18 4.03
CA GLY A 209 15.80 0.00 3.26
C GLY A 209 14.86 -1.18 3.42
N GLU A 210 15.18 -2.22 2.67
CA GLU A 210 14.42 -3.46 2.62
C GLU A 210 15.34 -4.68 2.74
N VAL A 211 14.90 -5.66 3.51
CA VAL A 211 15.58 -6.94 3.65
C VAL A 211 14.93 -7.96 2.73
N HIS A 212 15.71 -8.51 1.82
CA HIS A 212 15.25 -9.46 0.82
C HIS A 212 15.78 -10.86 1.09
N ASP A 213 14.89 -11.85 1.12
CA ASP A 213 15.22 -13.27 1.20
C ASP A 213 14.93 -13.95 -0.14
N ILE A 214 15.96 -14.12 -0.96
CA ILE A 214 15.86 -14.60 -2.34
C ILE A 214 16.58 -15.93 -2.53
N SER A 215 16.20 -16.70 -3.54
CA SER A 215 16.92 -17.91 -3.90
C SER A 215 18.30 -17.57 -4.48
N PHE A 216 19.26 -18.51 -4.35
CA PHE A 216 20.59 -18.32 -4.93
C PHE A 216 20.55 -18.10 -6.46
N GLY A 217 19.61 -18.73 -7.15
CA GLY A 217 19.41 -18.51 -8.57
C GLY A 217 19.00 -17.06 -8.90
N GLN A 218 18.05 -16.51 -8.14
CA GLN A 218 17.64 -15.10 -8.27
C GLN A 218 18.77 -14.13 -7.94
N LEU A 219 19.55 -14.45 -6.89
CA LEU A 219 20.73 -13.67 -6.51
C LEU A 219 21.73 -13.59 -7.69
N CYS A 220 22.05 -14.73 -8.29
CA CYS A 220 22.97 -14.77 -9.44
C CYS A 220 22.40 -14.05 -10.67
N GLU A 221 21.11 -14.20 -10.92
CA GLU A 221 20.44 -13.49 -12.03
C GLU A 221 20.56 -11.98 -11.89
N GLN A 222 20.50 -11.46 -10.66
CA GLN A 222 20.52 -10.02 -10.39
C GLN A 222 21.91 -9.41 -10.31
N PHE A 223 22.86 -10.14 -9.71
CA PHE A 223 24.17 -9.61 -9.34
C PHE A 223 25.35 -10.26 -10.04
N ALA A 224 25.13 -11.31 -10.85
CA ALA A 224 26.20 -11.95 -11.63
C ALA A 224 26.04 -11.68 -13.12
N SER A 225 27.05 -11.06 -13.72
CA SER A 225 27.16 -10.85 -15.16
C SER A 225 28.21 -11.76 -15.81
N SER A 226 29.06 -12.40 -14.98
CA SER A 226 30.15 -13.26 -15.43
C SER A 226 30.24 -14.55 -14.62
N PRO A 227 30.84 -15.63 -15.16
CA PRO A 227 31.10 -16.86 -14.40
C PRO A 227 32.00 -16.65 -13.18
N GLN A 228 32.83 -15.61 -13.18
CA GLN A 228 33.67 -15.26 -12.03
C GLN A 228 32.80 -14.69 -10.91
N GLU A 229 31.92 -13.77 -11.21
CA GLU A 229 30.98 -13.18 -10.23
C GLU A 229 30.04 -14.23 -9.64
N TYR A 230 29.60 -15.21 -10.45
CA TYR A 230 28.84 -16.35 -9.93
C TYR A 230 29.61 -17.12 -8.86
N ARG A 231 30.92 -17.36 -9.06
CA ARG A 231 31.76 -18.06 -8.08
C ARG A 231 31.94 -17.23 -6.80
N GLU A 232 32.19 -15.92 -6.96
CA GLU A 232 32.32 -14.97 -5.87
C GLU A 232 31.05 -14.94 -5.00
N LEU A 233 29.87 -14.82 -5.63
CA LEU A 233 28.60 -14.85 -4.92
C LEU A 233 28.39 -16.18 -4.17
N ARG A 234 28.75 -17.30 -4.80
CA ARG A 234 28.69 -18.60 -4.14
C ARG A 234 29.61 -18.67 -2.93
N ASP A 235 30.80 -18.10 -3.01
CA ASP A 235 31.75 -18.07 -1.92
C ASP A 235 31.34 -17.11 -0.80
N ILE A 236 30.67 -16.01 -1.13
CA ILE A 236 30.04 -15.08 -0.18
C ILE A 236 28.96 -15.79 0.63
N TYR A 237 28.13 -16.61 0.03
CA TYR A 237 26.99 -17.25 0.69
C TYR A 237 27.25 -18.68 1.15
N LYS A 238 28.51 -19.14 1.27
CA LYS A 238 28.87 -20.40 1.93
C LYS A 238 28.71 -20.29 3.44
N TRP A 239 27.61 -20.81 3.93
CA TRP A 239 27.04 -20.54 5.25
C TRP A 239 27.86 -21.02 6.48
N ALA A 240 28.52 -22.16 6.40
CA ALA A 240 29.04 -22.81 7.59
C ALA A 240 30.28 -22.13 8.20
N ALA A 241 31.04 -21.41 7.40
CA ALA A 241 32.32 -20.82 7.84
C ALA A 241 32.20 -19.32 8.23
N ARG A 242 31.03 -18.69 8.02
CA ARG A 242 30.93 -17.24 8.10
C ARG A 242 30.16 -16.68 9.29
N LYS A 243 29.37 -17.47 10.01
CA LYS A 243 28.75 -17.00 11.26
C LYS A 243 29.80 -16.55 12.28
N ASP A 244 30.89 -17.33 12.40
CA ASP A 244 32.01 -16.96 13.26
C ASP A 244 32.78 -15.74 12.73
N TYR A 245 32.82 -15.56 11.42
CA TYR A 245 33.49 -14.42 10.78
C TYR A 245 32.82 -13.10 11.11
N ILE A 246 31.48 -13.02 11.10
CA ILE A 246 30.75 -11.78 11.42
C ILE A 246 31.05 -11.35 12.87
N ALA A 247 31.01 -12.27 13.83
CA ALA A 247 31.33 -11.96 15.21
C ALA A 247 32.77 -11.44 15.35
N THR A 248 33.73 -12.11 14.72
CA THR A 248 35.14 -11.71 14.71
C THR A 248 35.35 -10.37 13.99
N TYR A 249 34.60 -10.12 12.90
CA TYR A 249 34.70 -8.90 12.13
C TYR A 249 34.09 -7.72 12.87
N ALA A 250 32.95 -7.93 13.55
CA ALA A 250 32.33 -6.93 14.40
C ALA A 250 33.24 -6.53 15.57
N GLU A 251 33.82 -7.49 16.27
CA GLU A 251 34.80 -7.25 17.33
C GLU A 251 36.03 -6.46 16.84
N ARG A 252 36.53 -6.79 15.64
CA ARG A 252 37.67 -6.12 15.03
C ARG A 252 37.42 -4.63 14.74
N PHE A 253 36.16 -4.26 14.45
CA PHE A 253 35.77 -2.88 14.23
C PHE A 253 35.18 -2.18 15.45
N GLY A 254 35.22 -2.82 16.61
CA GLY A 254 34.82 -2.23 17.89
C GLY A 254 33.32 -2.36 18.22
N TYR A 255 32.58 -3.22 17.49
CA TYR A 255 31.20 -3.53 17.79
C TYR A 255 31.15 -4.73 18.77
N SER A 256 30.81 -4.48 20.02
CA SER A 256 30.89 -5.48 21.09
C SER A 256 29.77 -6.52 21.12
N ARG A 257 28.66 -6.32 20.40
CA ARG A 257 27.57 -7.28 20.28
C ARG A 257 26.81 -7.10 18.98
N LEU A 258 26.59 -8.17 18.22
CA LEU A 258 25.56 -8.26 17.19
C LEU A 258 24.25 -8.65 17.89
N GLU A 259 23.49 -7.66 18.28
CA GLU A 259 22.13 -7.88 18.75
C GLU A 259 21.23 -8.08 17.53
N ASN A 260 20.28 -9.04 17.62
CA ASN A 260 19.32 -9.40 16.58
C ASN A 260 19.90 -10.04 15.30
N TYR A 261 20.15 -11.33 15.40
CA TYR A 261 20.53 -12.17 14.24
C TYR A 261 19.48 -12.17 13.12
N ASP A 262 18.22 -11.83 13.41
CA ASP A 262 17.13 -11.81 12.45
C ASP A 262 17.32 -10.78 11.32
N PHE A 263 18.09 -9.72 11.55
CA PHE A 263 18.46 -8.76 10.50
C PHE A 263 19.44 -9.37 9.51
N LEU A 264 20.42 -10.12 10.00
CA LEU A 264 21.53 -10.63 9.19
C LEU A 264 21.24 -12.00 8.59
N PHE A 265 20.41 -12.83 9.23
CA PHE A 265 20.16 -14.19 8.79
C PHE A 265 18.69 -14.49 8.61
N THR A 266 18.38 -15.14 7.49
CA THR A 266 17.03 -15.64 7.24
C THR A 266 16.77 -16.91 8.06
N SER A 267 15.53 -17.08 8.51
CA SER A 267 15.07 -18.34 9.11
C SER A 267 14.74 -19.40 8.05
N GLU A 268 14.57 -19.01 6.78
CA GLU A 268 14.22 -19.91 5.69
C GLU A 268 15.45 -20.62 5.13
N PRO A 269 15.49 -21.97 5.13
CA PRO A 269 16.62 -22.72 4.60
C PRO A 269 16.76 -22.51 3.07
N GLY A 270 18.00 -22.32 2.61
CA GLY A 270 18.29 -22.17 1.18
C GLY A 270 18.00 -20.80 0.59
N ARG A 271 17.64 -19.82 1.41
CA ARG A 271 17.52 -18.41 0.99
C ARG A 271 18.82 -17.66 1.24
N CYS A 272 19.08 -16.70 0.39
CA CYS A 272 20.17 -15.74 0.50
C CYS A 272 19.58 -14.39 0.90
N ARG A 273 20.07 -13.83 2.01
CA ARG A 273 19.65 -12.50 2.44
C ARG A 273 20.45 -11.44 1.72
N VAL A 274 19.75 -10.45 1.21
CA VAL A 274 20.31 -9.23 0.62
C VAL A 274 19.68 -8.04 1.34
N ILE A 275 20.51 -7.12 1.80
CA ILE A 275 20.07 -5.92 2.51
C ILE A 275 20.21 -4.75 1.56
N GLU A 276 19.09 -4.19 1.13
CA GLU A 276 19.00 -3.00 0.32
C GLU A 276 18.90 -1.79 1.23
N ILE A 277 19.81 -0.84 1.08
CA ILE A 277 19.90 0.37 1.91
C ILE A 277 19.92 1.56 0.99
N TRP A 278 19.08 2.52 1.27
CA TRP A 278 19.06 3.84 0.64
C TRP A 278 19.38 4.87 1.70
N ARG A 279 20.38 5.71 1.45
CA ARG A 279 20.74 6.79 2.37
C ARG A 279 21.01 8.08 1.61
N LYS A 280 20.77 9.21 2.27
CA LYS A 280 21.20 10.51 1.76
C LYS A 280 22.69 10.65 1.98
N GLU A 281 23.41 10.92 0.91
CA GLU A 281 24.82 11.28 0.94
C GLU A 281 25.01 12.72 0.48
N GLN A 282 26.11 13.31 0.87
CA GLN A 282 26.44 14.69 0.56
C GLN A 282 27.66 14.74 -0.35
N LYS A 283 27.55 15.55 -1.40
CA LYS A 283 28.63 15.75 -2.35
C LYS A 283 28.75 17.23 -2.70
N PRO A 284 29.95 17.79 -2.73
CA PRO A 284 30.18 19.14 -3.23
C PRO A 284 29.90 19.15 -4.73
N ARG A 285 29.03 20.04 -5.17
CA ARG A 285 28.62 20.21 -6.57
C ARG A 285 28.51 21.68 -6.94
N TYR A 286 28.54 21.96 -8.24
CA TYR A 286 28.21 23.27 -8.79
C TYR A 286 26.82 23.21 -9.46
N ARG A 287 25.98 24.18 -9.11
CA ARG A 287 24.76 24.49 -9.87
C ARG A 287 25.13 25.45 -10.96
N CYS A 288 25.00 25.01 -12.20
CA CYS A 288 25.34 25.75 -13.39
C CYS A 288 24.07 26.25 -14.06
N HIS A 289 24.09 27.53 -14.44
CA HIS A 289 23.07 28.15 -15.26
C HIS A 289 23.69 28.59 -16.57
N ASP A 290 23.31 27.97 -17.66
CA ASP A 290 23.73 28.31 -19.02
C ASP A 290 22.81 29.40 -19.57
N TYR A 291 23.33 30.60 -19.71
CA TYR A 291 22.57 31.73 -20.25
C TYR A 291 22.36 31.67 -21.77
N GLN A 292 23.03 30.79 -22.49
CA GLN A 292 22.84 30.60 -23.92
C GLN A 292 21.62 29.76 -24.24
N ASN A 293 21.44 28.66 -23.49
CA ASN A 293 20.38 27.69 -23.74
C ASN A 293 19.24 27.82 -22.71
N GLY A 294 19.45 28.57 -21.61
CA GLY A 294 18.52 28.64 -20.48
C GLY A 294 18.55 27.43 -19.56
N ASP A 295 19.47 26.50 -19.77
CA ASP A 295 19.55 25.24 -19.04
C ASP A 295 20.12 25.43 -17.63
N ILE A 296 19.53 24.74 -16.66
CA ILE A 296 20.05 24.62 -15.30
C ILE A 296 20.44 23.17 -15.06
N PHE A 297 21.70 22.95 -14.72
CA PHE A 297 22.21 21.60 -14.46
C PHE A 297 23.18 21.58 -13.28
N LYS A 298 23.40 20.40 -12.71
CA LYS A 298 24.36 20.17 -11.64
C LYS A 298 25.56 19.42 -12.18
N ILE A 299 26.76 19.77 -11.72
CA ILE A 299 28.00 19.12 -12.08
C ILE A 299 28.84 18.87 -10.83
N ASP A 300 29.59 17.77 -10.83
CA ASP A 300 30.48 17.45 -9.73
C ASP A 300 31.68 18.40 -9.71
N GLU A 301 32.21 18.66 -8.51
CA GLU A 301 33.34 19.59 -8.32
C GLU A 301 34.57 19.18 -9.14
N GLU A 302 34.79 17.87 -9.30
CA GLU A 302 35.91 17.32 -10.06
C GLU A 302 35.82 17.65 -11.55
N ASP A 303 34.62 17.69 -12.12
CA ASP A 303 34.35 17.91 -13.54
C ASP A 303 34.20 19.40 -13.88
N TYR A 304 34.13 20.29 -12.88
CA TYR A 304 33.89 21.72 -13.10
C TYR A 304 34.87 22.35 -14.04
N ALA A 305 36.18 22.07 -13.85
CA ALA A 305 37.23 22.64 -14.68
C ALA A 305 37.18 22.17 -16.13
N GLN A 306 36.86 20.90 -16.35
CA GLN A 306 36.86 20.30 -17.68
C GLN A 306 35.62 20.68 -18.50
N VAL A 307 34.48 20.90 -17.84
CA VAL A 307 33.21 21.16 -18.52
C VAL A 307 32.90 22.65 -18.54
N VAL A 308 32.81 23.30 -17.38
CA VAL A 308 32.31 24.66 -17.30
C VAL A 308 33.39 25.68 -17.68
N LEU A 309 34.61 25.52 -17.13
CA LEU A 309 35.68 26.49 -17.45
C LEU A 309 36.10 26.35 -18.92
N ALA A 310 36.27 25.12 -19.41
CA ALA A 310 36.65 24.90 -20.80
C ALA A 310 35.62 25.44 -21.79
N GLU A 311 34.32 25.21 -21.54
CA GLU A 311 33.22 25.71 -22.35
C GLU A 311 33.18 27.26 -22.35
N ASN A 312 33.32 27.85 -21.18
CA ASN A 312 33.34 29.30 -21.05
C ASN A 312 34.58 29.93 -21.77
N GLU A 313 35.74 29.29 -21.70
CA GLU A 313 36.93 29.73 -22.45
C GLU A 313 36.73 29.66 -23.94
N GLU A 314 36.07 28.59 -24.41
CA GLU A 314 35.77 28.43 -25.84
C GLU A 314 34.75 29.46 -26.32
N ARG A 315 33.72 29.76 -25.55
CA ARG A 315 32.74 30.81 -25.85
C ARG A 315 33.36 32.18 -25.91
N MET A 316 34.26 32.50 -24.96
CA MET A 316 35.03 33.76 -24.94
C MET A 316 35.94 33.86 -26.17
N ARG A 317 36.61 32.76 -26.58
CA ARG A 317 37.46 32.74 -27.79
C ARG A 317 36.63 33.00 -29.03
N MET A 318 35.50 32.31 -29.22
CA MET A 318 34.61 32.51 -30.38
C MET A 318 34.06 33.94 -30.41
N ALA A 319 33.69 34.49 -29.26
CA ALA A 319 33.19 35.87 -29.15
C ALA A 319 34.24 36.90 -29.58
N LYS A 320 35.52 36.70 -29.23
CA LYS A 320 36.65 37.54 -29.69
C LYS A 320 36.88 37.46 -31.19
N GLU A 321 36.72 36.28 -31.78
CA GLU A 321 36.83 36.11 -33.24
C GLU A 321 35.72 36.81 -34.03
N VAL A 322 34.53 36.93 -33.44
CA VAL A 322 33.37 37.60 -34.04
C VAL A 322 33.30 39.10 -33.67
N GLY A 323 34.18 39.58 -32.74
CA GLY A 323 34.20 40.95 -32.28
C GLY A 323 33.06 41.35 -31.32
N MET A 324 32.49 40.38 -30.62
CA MET A 324 31.45 40.59 -29.64
C MET A 324 32.07 41.12 -28.32
N PRO A 325 31.46 42.12 -27.62
CA PRO A 325 31.94 42.57 -26.34
C PRO A 325 31.91 41.45 -25.31
N GLU A 326 32.93 41.38 -24.44
CA GLU A 326 33.03 40.31 -23.41
C GLU A 326 31.81 40.28 -22.43
N GLU A 327 31.17 41.44 -22.23
CA GLU A 327 29.99 41.59 -21.33
C GLU A 327 28.69 40.95 -21.92
N GLU A 328 28.62 40.76 -23.24
CA GLU A 328 27.46 40.22 -23.91
C GLU A 328 27.56 38.70 -24.17
N VAL A 329 28.72 38.09 -23.82
CA VAL A 329 28.91 36.65 -24.03
C VAL A 329 28.06 35.85 -23.03
N PRO A 330 27.15 34.98 -23.48
CA PRO A 330 26.34 34.15 -22.57
C PRO A 330 27.19 33.03 -21.96
N LEU A 331 27.79 33.33 -20.79
CA LEU A 331 28.61 32.39 -20.05
C LEU A 331 27.77 31.52 -19.10
N ILE A 332 28.27 30.33 -18.80
CA ILE A 332 27.74 29.46 -17.77
C ILE A 332 28.16 30.01 -16.40
N LYS A 333 27.19 30.42 -15.59
CA LYS A 333 27.43 30.78 -14.20
C LYS A 333 27.28 29.55 -13.32
N ALA A 334 28.29 29.29 -12.50
CA ALA A 334 28.32 28.19 -11.55
C ALA A 334 28.32 28.71 -10.10
N THR A 335 27.50 28.09 -9.26
CA THR A 335 27.44 28.37 -7.83
C THR A 335 27.73 27.06 -7.09
N TRP A 336 28.76 27.08 -6.25
CA TRP A 336 29.13 25.94 -5.43
C TRP A 336 28.09 25.73 -4.30
N PHE A 337 27.73 24.46 -4.02
CA PHE A 337 26.87 24.07 -2.94
C PHE A 337 27.13 22.59 -2.57
N VAL A 338 26.67 22.20 -1.38
CA VAL A 338 26.64 20.79 -0.99
C VAL A 338 25.29 20.23 -1.40
N ASP A 339 25.30 19.24 -2.28
CA ASP A 339 24.12 18.57 -2.79
C ASP A 339 23.81 17.32 -1.97
N ASP A 340 22.59 17.23 -1.48
CA ASP A 340 22.07 16.03 -0.83
C ASP A 340 21.44 15.14 -1.91
N TYR A 341 21.92 13.93 -2.03
CA TYR A 341 21.44 12.98 -3.02
C TYR A 341 21.25 11.60 -2.42
N TRP A 342 20.34 10.81 -3.03
CA TRP A 342 20.11 9.45 -2.61
C TRP A 342 21.12 8.51 -3.24
N TYR A 343 21.74 7.68 -2.39
CA TYR A 343 22.69 6.64 -2.79
C TYR A 343 22.20 5.29 -2.28
N PHE A 344 22.32 4.24 -3.11
CA PHE A 344 21.85 2.91 -2.74
C PHE A 344 23.01 1.93 -2.58
N TYR A 345 22.81 1.00 -1.66
CA TYR A 345 23.71 -0.12 -1.40
C TYR A 345 22.91 -1.41 -1.37
N TYR A 346 23.41 -2.43 -2.05
CA TYR A 346 22.96 -3.80 -1.89
C TYR A 346 24.10 -4.55 -1.21
N LEU A 347 23.88 -4.95 0.04
CA LEU A 347 24.90 -5.58 0.87
C LEU A 347 24.52 -7.04 1.16
N SER A 348 25.56 -7.88 1.25
CA SER A 348 25.44 -9.19 1.89
C SER A 348 25.34 -9.01 3.42
N PRO A 349 24.81 -9.99 4.17
CA PRO A 349 24.83 -9.98 5.63
C PRO A 349 26.25 -9.89 6.23
N PHE A 350 27.26 -10.09 5.43
CA PHE A 350 28.66 -10.14 5.80
C PHE A 350 29.41 -8.83 5.50
N GLY A 351 28.70 -7.80 5.02
CA GLY A 351 29.28 -6.51 4.66
C GLY A 351 29.94 -6.47 3.27
N ASP A 352 29.71 -7.49 2.42
CA ASP A 352 30.18 -7.43 1.04
C ASP A 352 29.22 -6.56 0.21
N ILE A 353 29.76 -5.66 -0.61
CA ILE A 353 28.98 -4.84 -1.51
C ILE A 353 28.65 -5.65 -2.77
N LEU A 354 27.38 -5.96 -2.94
CA LEU A 354 26.88 -6.62 -4.15
C LEU A 354 26.71 -5.60 -5.27
N ARG A 355 26.20 -4.41 -4.91
CA ARG A 355 26.01 -3.27 -5.81
C ARG A 355 25.84 -1.98 -5.03
N GLU A 356 26.32 -0.87 -5.62
CA GLU A 356 26.12 0.47 -5.08
C GLU A 356 26.01 1.49 -6.21
N GLY A 357 25.41 2.64 -5.96
CA GLY A 357 25.32 3.72 -6.93
C GLY A 357 24.44 4.90 -6.51
N GLU A 358 24.52 5.98 -7.23
CA GLU A 358 23.57 7.09 -7.10
C GLU A 358 22.19 6.64 -7.61
N THR A 359 21.12 7.30 -7.12
CA THR A 359 19.76 7.01 -7.56
C THR A 359 19.65 7.05 -9.10
N PRO A 360 19.13 5.98 -9.73
CA PRO A 360 18.94 5.96 -11.18
C PRO A 360 17.68 6.72 -11.63
N TYR A 361 16.87 7.22 -10.68
CA TYR A 361 15.59 7.85 -10.95
C TYR A 361 15.74 9.36 -11.16
N GLU A 362 15.18 9.90 -12.25
CA GLU A 362 15.18 11.34 -12.53
C GLU A 362 14.41 12.16 -11.49
N HIS A 363 13.47 11.53 -10.76
CA HIS A 363 12.82 12.17 -9.62
C HIS A 363 13.74 12.41 -8.40
N GLY A 364 15.02 11.97 -8.47
CA GLY A 364 16.04 12.23 -7.47
C GLY A 364 15.84 11.59 -6.10
N SER A 365 14.93 10.61 -5.97
CA SER A 365 14.58 9.96 -4.70
C SER A 365 14.75 8.43 -4.79
N HIS A 366 14.45 7.74 -3.71
CA HIS A 366 14.41 6.28 -3.61
C HIS A 366 13.13 5.70 -4.25
N PRO A 367 13.07 4.38 -4.57
CA PRO A 367 11.91 3.76 -5.22
C PRO A 367 10.71 3.51 -4.31
N TYR A 368 10.85 3.73 -3.01
CA TYR A 368 9.80 3.41 -2.06
C TYR A 368 8.83 4.57 -1.87
N VAL A 369 7.57 4.22 -1.67
CA VAL A 369 6.51 5.09 -1.17
C VAL A 369 6.00 4.46 0.12
N PHE A 370 5.97 5.20 1.19
CA PHE A 370 5.53 4.71 2.49
C PHE A 370 4.65 5.73 3.20
N LYS A 371 3.83 5.25 4.13
CA LYS A 371 3.02 6.10 4.99
C LYS A 371 2.84 5.43 6.34
N ALA A 372 2.98 6.21 7.39
CA ALA A 372 2.67 5.84 8.76
C ALA A 372 1.53 6.71 9.28
N TYR A 373 0.58 6.12 10.01
CA TYR A 373 -0.57 6.84 10.56
C TYR A 373 -1.18 6.13 11.76
N PRO A 374 -1.42 6.85 12.83
CA PRO A 374 -0.76 8.11 13.15
C PRO A 374 0.73 7.89 13.41
N PHE A 375 1.52 8.93 13.19
CA PHE A 375 2.95 8.91 13.44
C PHE A 375 3.30 10.08 14.37
N ILE A 376 3.72 9.75 15.58
CA ILE A 376 4.04 10.74 16.62
C ILE A 376 5.34 10.33 17.28
N ASP A 377 6.34 11.23 17.29
CA ASP A 377 7.63 11.05 17.96
C ASP A 377 8.37 9.73 17.62
N GLY A 378 8.23 9.24 16.38
CA GLY A 378 8.84 8.00 15.93
C GLY A 378 8.01 6.74 16.22
N GLU A 379 6.87 6.86 16.87
CA GLU A 379 5.98 5.75 17.18
C GLU A 379 4.82 5.67 16.20
N ILE A 380 4.49 4.43 15.81
CA ILE A 380 3.39 4.13 14.90
C ILE A 380 2.28 3.45 15.69
N HIS A 381 1.10 4.06 15.72
CA HIS A 381 -0.07 3.50 16.38
C HIS A 381 -1.05 3.00 15.31
N SER A 382 -1.51 1.76 15.43
CA SER A 382 -2.42 1.21 14.45
C SER A 382 -3.87 1.35 14.90
N PHE A 383 -4.78 1.47 13.93
CA PHE A 383 -6.21 1.48 14.18
C PHE A 383 -6.71 0.24 14.94
N VAL A 384 -6.11 -0.92 14.70
CA VAL A 384 -6.44 -2.16 15.41
C VAL A 384 -5.92 -2.11 16.85
N ALA A 385 -4.77 -1.52 17.11
CA ALA A 385 -4.20 -1.44 18.46
C ALA A 385 -5.14 -0.75 19.45
N ASP A 386 -5.85 0.29 19.02
CA ASP A 386 -6.78 1.06 19.86
C ASP A 386 -7.94 0.23 20.42
N VAL A 387 -8.30 -0.86 19.75
CA VAL A 387 -9.47 -1.68 20.13
C VAL A 387 -9.11 -3.07 20.69
N ILE A 388 -7.82 -3.41 20.78
CA ILE A 388 -7.38 -4.72 21.29
C ILE A 388 -7.84 -4.95 22.73
N ASP A 389 -7.68 -3.98 23.59
CA ASP A 389 -8.04 -4.14 25.01
C ASP A 389 -9.54 -4.33 25.19
N GLN A 390 -10.35 -3.64 24.39
CA GLN A 390 -11.81 -3.83 24.38
C GLN A 390 -12.17 -5.24 23.87
N GLN A 391 -11.46 -5.74 22.87
CA GLN A 391 -11.64 -7.11 22.37
C GLN A 391 -11.29 -8.14 23.44
N ARG A 392 -10.16 -7.97 24.12
CA ARG A 392 -9.75 -8.87 25.21
C ARG A 392 -10.77 -8.91 26.34
N TYR A 393 -11.21 -7.74 26.76
CA TYR A 393 -12.21 -7.64 27.82
C TYR A 393 -13.55 -8.27 27.43
N THR A 394 -14.01 -8.03 26.21
CA THR A 394 -15.21 -8.65 25.65
C THR A 394 -15.11 -10.18 25.66
N ASN A 395 -13.99 -10.74 25.20
CA ASN A 395 -13.79 -12.19 25.20
C ASN A 395 -13.77 -12.77 26.61
N ARG A 396 -13.15 -12.08 27.58
CA ARG A 396 -13.15 -12.48 29.00
C ARG A 396 -14.55 -12.46 29.59
N LEU A 397 -15.34 -11.42 29.30
CA LEU A 397 -16.73 -11.34 29.75
C LEU A 397 -17.60 -12.47 29.18
N ILE A 398 -17.45 -12.79 27.91
CA ILE A 398 -18.20 -13.90 27.29
C ILE A 398 -17.80 -15.24 27.92
N THR A 399 -16.52 -15.48 28.16
CA THR A 399 -16.02 -16.68 28.81
C THR A 399 -16.53 -16.78 30.26
N LEU A 400 -16.49 -15.67 31.00
CA LEU A 400 -17.01 -15.60 32.35
C LEU A 400 -18.53 -15.82 32.38
N TYR A 401 -19.26 -15.24 31.44
CA TYR A 401 -20.70 -15.42 31.32
C TYR A 401 -21.07 -16.90 31.08
N ASP A 402 -20.38 -17.57 30.16
CA ASP A 402 -20.58 -18.99 29.92
C ASP A 402 -20.28 -19.83 31.14
N TRP A 403 -19.20 -19.52 31.87
CA TRP A 403 -18.87 -20.20 33.14
C TRP A 403 -19.97 -20.02 34.21
N ILE A 404 -20.44 -18.78 34.42
CA ILE A 404 -21.49 -18.50 35.36
C ILE A 404 -22.81 -19.20 34.97
N MET A 405 -23.14 -19.20 33.69
CA MET A 405 -24.33 -19.91 33.18
C MET A 405 -24.26 -21.42 33.45
N ARG A 406 -23.10 -22.04 33.24
CA ARG A 406 -22.90 -23.46 33.54
C ARG A 406 -22.96 -23.72 35.02
N ALA A 407 -22.31 -22.88 35.83
CA ALA A 407 -22.32 -23.01 37.29
C ALA A 407 -23.73 -22.81 37.91
N SER A 408 -24.49 -21.83 37.39
CA SER A 408 -25.83 -21.58 37.85
C SER A 408 -26.87 -22.58 37.39
N ALA A 409 -26.67 -23.20 36.23
CA ALA A 409 -27.61 -24.21 35.71
C ALA A 409 -27.71 -25.45 36.61
N LYS A 410 -26.62 -25.83 37.27
CA LYS A 410 -26.59 -27.00 38.16
C LYS A 410 -26.66 -26.68 39.62
N GLY A 411 -26.35 -25.44 40.03
CA GLY A 411 -26.23 -25.07 41.45
C GLY A 411 -25.16 -25.85 42.20
N VAL A 412 -25.18 -25.78 43.53
CA VAL A 412 -24.27 -26.54 44.40
C VAL A 412 -25.06 -27.69 45.04
N LEU A 413 -24.57 -28.91 44.90
CA LEU A 413 -25.11 -30.07 45.60
C LEU A 413 -24.56 -30.07 47.03
N MET A 414 -25.40 -29.86 48.01
CA MET A 414 -25.09 -30.02 49.45
C MET A 414 -25.51 -31.42 49.87
N MET A 415 -24.54 -32.21 50.28
CA MET A 415 -24.77 -33.58 50.69
C MET A 415 -24.19 -33.83 52.09
N PRO A 416 -24.98 -34.41 53.04
CA PRO A 416 -24.43 -34.82 54.32
C PRO A 416 -23.32 -35.87 54.15
N GLU A 417 -22.24 -35.74 54.89
CA GLU A 417 -21.08 -36.66 54.84
C GLU A 417 -21.47 -38.12 55.07
N ASP A 418 -22.44 -38.36 55.96
CA ASP A 418 -22.95 -39.70 56.30
C ASP A 418 -23.90 -40.26 55.21
N SER A 419 -24.19 -39.53 54.17
CA SER A 419 -25.03 -39.97 53.05
C SER A 419 -24.22 -40.60 51.91
N LEU A 420 -22.90 -40.67 52.05
CA LEU A 420 -22.03 -41.27 51.03
C LEU A 420 -22.20 -42.80 51.04
N PRO A 421 -22.47 -43.49 49.88
CA PRO A 421 -22.51 -44.91 49.81
C PRO A 421 -21.12 -45.55 50.01
N ASP A 422 -21.03 -46.77 50.54
CA ASP A 422 -19.73 -47.46 50.69
C ASP A 422 -19.12 -47.71 49.33
N GLY A 423 -17.84 -47.32 49.13
CA GLY A 423 -17.11 -47.54 47.90
C GLY A 423 -17.31 -46.49 46.82
N VAL A 424 -18.10 -45.46 47.09
CA VAL A 424 -18.25 -44.32 46.17
C VAL A 424 -17.47 -43.13 46.70
N SER A 425 -16.59 -42.58 45.88
CA SER A 425 -15.80 -41.39 46.27
C SER A 425 -16.61 -40.11 46.05
N ILE A 426 -16.17 -39.02 46.69
CA ILE A 426 -16.75 -37.69 46.47
C ILE A 426 -16.58 -37.30 45.01
N ASP A 427 -15.45 -37.70 44.40
CA ASP A 427 -15.14 -37.43 43.01
C ASP A 427 -16.13 -38.10 42.04
N ASP A 428 -16.54 -39.38 42.33
CA ASP A 428 -17.53 -40.09 41.54
C ASP A 428 -18.91 -39.41 41.57
N ILE A 429 -19.28 -38.84 42.74
CA ILE A 429 -20.52 -38.09 42.87
C ILE A 429 -20.41 -36.76 42.13
N ALA A 430 -19.29 -36.09 42.22
CA ALA A 430 -19.04 -34.84 41.50
C ALA A 430 -19.07 -35.08 39.98
N GLU A 431 -18.48 -36.16 39.49
CA GLU A 431 -18.54 -36.55 38.11
C GLU A 431 -19.98 -36.84 37.66
N SER A 432 -20.72 -37.69 38.39
CA SER A 432 -22.13 -37.94 38.13
C SER A 432 -22.99 -36.68 38.17
N TRP A 433 -22.69 -35.73 39.09
CA TRP A 433 -23.37 -34.43 39.16
C TRP A 433 -23.06 -33.56 37.93
N THR A 434 -21.87 -33.69 37.37
CA THR A 434 -21.48 -32.92 36.16
C THR A 434 -22.05 -33.52 34.89
N GLU A 435 -22.37 -34.80 34.86
CA GLU A 435 -22.93 -35.47 33.65
C GLU A 435 -24.37 -35.00 33.35
N PHE A 436 -24.68 -34.96 32.04
CA PHE A 436 -26.04 -34.70 31.61
C PHE A 436 -26.89 -35.96 31.88
N ASN A 437 -27.93 -35.84 32.69
CA ASN A 437 -28.75 -36.95 33.20
C ASN A 437 -28.01 -37.91 34.17
N GLY A 438 -26.95 -37.45 34.85
CA GLY A 438 -26.30 -38.24 35.90
C GLY A 438 -27.26 -38.62 37.05
N VAL A 439 -27.15 -39.83 37.53
CA VAL A 439 -27.95 -40.34 38.64
C VAL A 439 -27.05 -40.45 39.88
N ILE A 440 -27.40 -39.76 40.94
CA ILE A 440 -26.66 -39.82 42.19
C ILE A 440 -27.42 -40.75 43.15
N VAL A 441 -26.79 -41.84 43.58
CA VAL A 441 -27.29 -42.75 44.60
C VAL A 441 -26.72 -42.32 45.93
N TYR A 442 -27.57 -42.16 46.95
CA TYR A 442 -27.15 -41.76 48.28
C TYR A 442 -27.81 -42.63 49.35
N ARG A 443 -27.23 -42.68 50.52
CA ARG A 443 -27.81 -43.30 51.72
C ARG A 443 -28.64 -42.31 52.51
N PRO A 444 -29.72 -42.73 53.17
CA PRO A 444 -30.44 -41.88 54.13
C PRO A 444 -29.49 -41.45 55.24
N SER A 445 -29.35 -40.14 55.49
CA SER A 445 -28.56 -39.61 56.62
C SER A 445 -29.20 -39.93 57.92
N LYS A 446 -28.39 -40.18 58.95
CA LYS A 446 -28.85 -40.40 60.32
C LYS A 446 -29.58 -39.18 60.90
N SER A 447 -29.32 -38.01 60.37
CA SER A 447 -30.00 -36.75 60.75
C SER A 447 -31.32 -36.52 60.03
N GLY A 448 -31.73 -37.43 59.10
CA GLY A 448 -32.89 -37.26 58.26
C GLY A 448 -32.74 -36.18 57.14
N LYS A 449 -31.57 -35.61 56.98
CA LYS A 449 -31.28 -34.66 55.88
C LYS A 449 -31.04 -35.42 54.57
N VAL A 450 -31.60 -34.92 53.53
CA VAL A 450 -31.40 -35.42 52.16
C VAL A 450 -30.43 -34.50 51.38
N PRO A 451 -29.74 -35.01 50.37
CA PRO A 451 -28.98 -34.15 49.46
C PRO A 451 -29.90 -33.05 48.91
N GLU A 452 -29.45 -31.81 48.98
CA GLU A 452 -30.22 -30.65 48.54
C GLU A 452 -29.43 -29.88 47.51
N GLN A 453 -30.09 -29.52 46.42
CA GLN A 453 -29.51 -28.63 45.40
C GLN A 453 -29.77 -27.18 45.86
N VAL A 454 -28.74 -26.48 46.17
CA VAL A 454 -28.81 -25.04 46.43
C VAL A 454 -28.60 -24.33 45.10
N ALA A 455 -29.69 -23.76 44.58
CA ALA A 455 -29.60 -22.93 43.38
C ALA A 455 -28.85 -21.63 43.70
N ASN A 456 -27.87 -21.33 42.89
CA ASN A 456 -27.16 -20.05 42.98
C ASN A 456 -28.01 -18.98 42.29
N ASN A 457 -28.80 -18.20 43.06
CA ASN A 457 -29.68 -17.15 42.53
C ASN A 457 -28.91 -15.93 41.98
N SER A 458 -27.59 -15.99 41.84
CA SER A 458 -26.75 -14.88 41.38
C SER A 458 -26.75 -14.72 39.84
N THR A 459 -27.82 -15.13 39.16
CA THR A 459 -27.91 -15.13 37.69
C THR A 459 -27.95 -13.74 37.05
N ASN A 460 -28.11 -12.67 37.84
CA ASN A 460 -28.17 -11.31 37.29
C ASN A 460 -27.07 -10.41 37.84
N ILE A 461 -25.82 -10.73 37.51
CA ILE A 461 -24.63 -9.94 37.92
C ILE A 461 -24.42 -8.73 36.98
N GLY A 462 -25.36 -8.42 36.10
CA GLY A 462 -25.21 -7.30 35.15
C GLY A 462 -24.17 -7.56 34.03
N ILE A 463 -23.72 -8.82 33.85
CA ILE A 463 -22.70 -9.15 32.85
C ILE A 463 -23.20 -8.88 31.43
N ALA A 464 -24.48 -9.14 31.16
CA ALA A 464 -25.08 -8.85 29.86
C ALA A 464 -25.10 -7.33 29.58
N GLU A 465 -25.33 -6.52 30.59
CA GLU A 465 -25.30 -5.07 30.52
C GLU A 465 -23.86 -4.56 30.29
N LEU A 466 -22.89 -5.13 31.02
CA LEU A 466 -21.48 -4.85 30.83
C LEU A 466 -21.00 -5.25 29.41
N LEU A 467 -21.45 -6.39 28.88
CA LEU A 467 -21.14 -6.81 27.55
C LEU A 467 -21.70 -5.83 26.50
N ASN A 468 -22.95 -5.42 26.65
CA ASN A 468 -23.55 -4.43 25.75
C ASN A 468 -22.83 -3.08 25.84
N MET A 469 -22.42 -2.66 27.02
CA MET A 469 -21.64 -1.45 27.23
C MET A 469 -20.26 -1.55 26.55
N GLN A 470 -19.58 -2.72 26.62
CA GLN A 470 -18.32 -2.94 25.94
C GLN A 470 -18.46 -2.94 24.43
N LEU A 471 -19.53 -3.52 23.89
CA LEU A 471 -19.82 -3.46 22.45
C LEU A 471 -20.03 -2.01 21.99
N LYS A 472 -20.67 -1.19 22.82
CA LYS A 472 -20.84 0.23 22.54
C LYS A 472 -19.51 0.98 22.60
N PHE A 473 -18.69 0.74 23.63
CA PHE A 473 -17.35 1.34 23.72
C PHE A 473 -16.48 0.95 22.53
N PHE A 474 -16.58 -0.28 22.04
CA PHE A 474 -15.87 -0.72 20.86
C PHE A 474 -16.28 0.08 19.61
N GLU A 475 -17.59 0.37 19.45
CA GLU A 475 -18.09 1.22 18.36
C GLU A 475 -17.67 2.70 18.55
N ASP A 476 -17.72 3.21 19.77
CA ASP A 476 -17.37 4.60 20.09
C ASP A 476 -15.86 4.88 19.90
N ILE A 477 -14.98 3.96 20.35
CA ILE A 477 -13.52 4.09 20.21
C ILE A 477 -13.09 3.98 18.74
N SER A 478 -13.66 3.03 18.03
CA SER A 478 -13.31 2.80 16.61
C SER A 478 -13.92 3.83 15.66
N GLY A 479 -14.93 4.60 16.10
CA GLY A 479 -15.70 5.48 15.23
C GLY A 479 -16.57 4.75 14.19
N VAL A 480 -16.55 3.40 14.17
CA VAL A 480 -17.32 2.59 13.20
C VAL A 480 -18.65 2.19 13.81
N THR A 481 -19.65 3.02 13.56
CA THR A 481 -21.00 2.82 14.08
C THR A 481 -21.74 1.68 13.38
N GLY A 482 -22.88 1.24 13.97
CA GLY A 482 -23.72 0.20 13.39
C GLY A 482 -24.16 0.47 11.94
N ALA A 483 -24.34 1.74 11.56
CA ALA A 483 -24.69 2.14 10.19
C ALA A 483 -23.60 1.73 9.17
N LEU A 484 -22.33 1.97 9.47
CA LEU A 484 -21.20 1.51 8.62
C LEU A 484 -21.04 -0.01 8.60
N GLN A 485 -21.51 -0.69 9.66
CA GLN A 485 -21.47 -2.14 9.74
C GLN A 485 -22.63 -2.84 9.01
N GLY A 486 -23.52 -2.08 8.34
CA GLY A 486 -24.69 -2.61 7.65
C GLY A 486 -25.81 -3.10 8.58
N LYS A 487 -25.84 -2.64 9.83
CA LYS A 487 -26.96 -2.91 10.73
C LYS A 487 -28.19 -2.15 10.20
N PRO A 488 -29.36 -2.79 10.05
CA PRO A 488 -30.57 -2.10 9.63
C PRO A 488 -30.93 -1.03 10.67
N GLY A 489 -31.41 0.12 10.19
CA GLY A 489 -31.98 1.16 11.04
C GLY A 489 -33.23 0.68 11.78
N TYR A 490 -33.68 1.48 12.74
CA TYR A 490 -34.91 1.16 13.47
C TYR A 490 -36.13 1.21 12.54
N SER A 491 -37.10 0.33 12.82
CA SER A 491 -38.37 0.32 12.09
C SER A 491 -39.05 1.70 12.18
N GLY A 492 -39.15 2.40 11.02
CA GLY A 492 -39.68 3.77 10.94
C GLY A 492 -38.64 4.87 10.73
N GLU A 493 -37.35 4.54 10.66
CA GLU A 493 -36.30 5.50 10.34
C GLU A 493 -36.36 5.89 8.86
N SER A 494 -36.26 7.20 8.56
CA SER A 494 -36.26 7.66 7.18
C SER A 494 -34.93 7.34 6.50
N ALA A 495 -34.95 7.03 5.19
CA ALA A 495 -33.74 6.81 4.40
C ALA A 495 -32.75 8.00 4.48
N SER A 496 -33.27 9.21 4.57
CA SER A 496 -32.47 10.42 4.74
C SER A 496 -31.69 10.42 6.07
N HIS A 497 -32.33 10.01 7.17
CA HIS A 497 -31.68 9.95 8.48
C HIS A 497 -30.58 8.85 8.52
N TYR A 498 -30.84 7.70 7.93
CA TYR A 498 -29.85 6.64 7.82
C TYR A 498 -28.64 7.06 6.97
N ASN A 499 -28.87 7.73 5.84
CA ASN A 499 -27.78 8.27 5.02
C ASN A 499 -26.95 9.31 5.78
N GLN A 500 -27.60 10.19 6.56
CA GLN A 500 -26.91 11.19 7.39
C GLN A 500 -26.08 10.54 8.52
N GLN A 501 -26.56 9.45 9.12
CA GLN A 501 -25.78 8.69 10.09
C GLN A 501 -24.56 8.04 9.45
N THR A 502 -24.70 7.48 8.25
CA THR A 502 -23.60 6.87 7.50
C THR A 502 -22.55 7.94 7.12
N GLU A 503 -22.98 9.11 6.65
CA GLU A 503 -22.07 10.21 6.35
C GLU A 503 -21.32 10.71 7.59
N ASN A 504 -22.01 10.87 8.70
CA ASN A 504 -21.38 11.30 9.95
C ASN A 504 -20.38 10.26 10.47
N ALA A 505 -20.69 8.99 10.35
CA ALA A 505 -19.79 7.91 10.73
C ALA A 505 -18.57 7.81 9.77
N THR A 506 -18.74 8.14 8.48
CA THR A 506 -17.61 8.21 7.54
C THR A 506 -16.67 9.36 7.88
N LYS A 507 -17.19 10.47 8.43
CA LYS A 507 -16.34 11.61 8.85
C LYS A 507 -15.33 11.24 9.94
N SER A 508 -15.65 10.29 10.81
CA SER A 508 -14.70 9.81 11.83
C SER A 508 -13.50 9.07 11.27
N LEU A 509 -13.63 8.53 10.05
CA LEU A 509 -12.58 7.82 9.33
C LEU A 509 -11.89 8.69 8.27
N LEU A 510 -12.32 9.95 8.09
CA LEU A 510 -11.89 10.79 6.99
C LEU A 510 -10.38 11.01 6.99
N ASP A 511 -9.80 11.33 8.14
CA ASP A 511 -8.37 11.59 8.29
C ASP A 511 -7.52 10.37 7.90
N LEU A 512 -7.91 9.16 8.32
CA LEU A 512 -7.27 7.91 7.94
C LEU A 512 -7.38 7.66 6.43
N LEU A 513 -8.57 7.89 5.83
CA LEU A 513 -8.80 7.71 4.41
C LEU A 513 -8.05 8.75 3.56
N GLU A 514 -7.95 9.99 4.03
CA GLU A 514 -7.16 11.04 3.38
C GLU A 514 -5.67 10.75 3.44
N CYS A 515 -5.16 10.27 4.59
CA CYS A 515 -3.79 9.84 4.74
C CYS A 515 -3.43 8.73 3.74
N PHE A 516 -4.31 7.74 3.58
CA PHE A 516 -4.14 6.70 2.57
C PHE A 516 -4.24 7.26 1.14
N SER A 517 -5.10 8.23 0.90
CA SER A 517 -5.23 8.91 -0.39
C SER A 517 -3.93 9.65 -0.77
N CYS A 518 -3.29 10.32 0.19
CA CYS A 518 -1.96 10.93 -0.02
C CYS A 518 -0.91 9.88 -0.41
N PHE A 519 -0.93 8.70 0.21
CA PHE A 519 -0.05 7.60 -0.18
C PHE A 519 -0.25 7.16 -1.64
N VAL A 520 -1.50 7.11 -2.10
CA VAL A 520 -1.82 6.78 -3.51
C VAL A 520 -1.28 7.85 -4.46
N VAL A 521 -1.41 9.15 -4.11
CA VAL A 521 -0.88 10.28 -4.91
C VAL A 521 0.65 10.22 -4.98
N ASP A 522 1.32 10.03 -3.84
CA ASP A 522 2.79 9.94 -3.79
C ASP A 522 3.30 8.79 -4.66
N GLY A 523 2.55 7.65 -4.67
CA GLY A 523 2.83 6.52 -5.53
C GLY A 523 2.64 6.82 -7.01
N ALA A 524 1.54 7.46 -7.37
CA ALA A 524 1.24 7.87 -8.73
C ALA A 524 2.25 8.89 -9.27
N TYR A 525 2.73 9.81 -8.43
CA TYR A 525 3.77 10.76 -8.80
C TYR A 525 5.05 10.04 -9.25
N LYS A 526 5.51 9.06 -8.49
CA LYS A 526 6.69 8.27 -8.87
C LYS A 526 6.45 7.44 -10.14
N ASP A 527 5.24 6.88 -10.31
CA ASP A 527 4.87 6.18 -11.54
C ASP A 527 4.93 7.09 -12.76
N VAL A 528 4.36 8.30 -12.68
CA VAL A 528 4.39 9.32 -13.76
C VAL A 528 5.83 9.71 -14.09
N LYS A 529 6.65 10.00 -13.09
CA LYS A 529 8.07 10.35 -13.29
C LYS A 529 8.85 9.19 -13.91
N ASN A 530 8.62 7.96 -13.49
CA ASN A 530 9.22 6.78 -14.08
C ASN A 530 8.76 6.57 -15.55
N MET A 531 7.49 6.82 -15.86
CA MET A 531 6.98 6.75 -17.23
C MET A 531 7.63 7.82 -18.12
N GLN A 532 7.77 9.06 -17.61
CA GLN A 532 8.47 10.13 -18.35
C GLN A 532 9.93 9.79 -18.63
N GLN A 533 10.62 9.16 -17.69
CA GLN A 533 12.02 8.79 -17.79
C GLN A 533 12.26 7.59 -18.72
N PHE A 534 11.46 6.52 -18.56
CA PHE A 534 11.78 5.21 -19.15
C PHE A 534 10.96 4.85 -20.39
N TYR A 535 9.84 5.54 -20.67
CA TYR A 535 9.12 5.35 -21.91
C TYR A 535 9.78 6.14 -23.02
N ASP A 536 10.86 5.62 -23.60
CA ASP A 536 11.66 6.28 -24.64
C ASP A 536 11.19 6.00 -26.08
N THR A 537 10.22 5.11 -26.26
CA THR A 537 9.60 4.79 -27.54
C THR A 537 8.13 5.18 -27.56
N LYS A 538 7.62 5.50 -28.76
CA LYS A 538 6.18 5.71 -28.94
C LYS A 538 5.41 4.45 -28.58
N ARG A 539 4.38 4.61 -27.76
CA ARG A 539 3.51 3.51 -27.32
C ARG A 539 2.06 3.85 -27.62
N VAL A 540 1.27 2.84 -27.93
CA VAL A 540 -0.17 2.97 -28.15
C VAL A 540 -0.89 2.28 -27.00
N PHE A 541 -1.72 3.01 -26.31
CA PHE A 541 -2.54 2.51 -25.23
C PHE A 541 -4.00 2.42 -25.66
N ASN A 542 -4.64 1.28 -25.42
CA ASN A 542 -6.07 1.13 -25.63
C ASN A 542 -6.83 1.63 -24.41
N ILE A 543 -7.81 2.48 -24.61
CA ILE A 543 -8.66 2.97 -23.53
C ILE A 543 -9.62 1.85 -23.13
N ALA A 544 -9.53 1.41 -21.86
CA ALA A 544 -10.44 0.40 -21.34
C ALA A 544 -11.88 0.94 -21.30
N GLY A 545 -12.82 0.12 -21.76
CA GLY A 545 -14.24 0.47 -21.78
C GLY A 545 -14.71 1.28 -23.01
N ARG A 546 -13.79 1.66 -23.91
CA ARG A 546 -14.16 2.29 -25.21
C ARG A 546 -13.56 1.48 -26.34
N SER A 547 -14.37 0.72 -27.02
CA SER A 547 -13.96 -0.10 -28.16
C SER A 547 -13.38 0.77 -29.28
N GLY A 548 -12.09 0.59 -29.61
CA GLY A 548 -11.41 1.27 -30.70
C GLY A 548 -10.79 2.65 -30.37
N ALA A 549 -10.92 3.15 -29.14
CA ALA A 549 -10.23 4.37 -28.75
C ALA A 549 -8.79 4.07 -28.32
N GLN A 550 -7.85 4.69 -28.99
CA GLN A 550 -6.40 4.55 -28.75
C GLN A 550 -5.77 5.89 -28.44
N ILE A 551 -4.82 5.91 -27.53
CA ILE A 551 -3.99 7.09 -27.23
C ILE A 551 -2.55 6.75 -27.59
N GLU A 552 -1.91 7.64 -28.32
CA GLU A 552 -0.49 7.56 -28.66
C GLU A 552 0.33 8.36 -27.63
N TYR A 553 1.27 7.68 -26.96
CA TYR A 553 2.29 8.31 -26.14
C TYR A 553 3.47 8.75 -27.00
N ASP A 554 3.80 10.03 -27.00
CA ASP A 554 4.97 10.59 -27.65
C ASP A 554 5.97 11.10 -26.60
N PRO A 555 7.10 10.38 -26.38
CA PRO A 555 8.09 10.73 -25.37
C PRO A 555 8.63 12.16 -25.50
N LYS A 556 8.78 12.64 -26.75
CA LYS A 556 9.36 13.96 -27.02
C LYS A 556 8.47 15.11 -26.55
N LYS A 557 7.16 14.87 -26.45
CA LYS A 557 6.18 15.90 -26.04
C LYS A 557 5.89 15.86 -24.54
N ILE A 558 6.01 14.69 -23.92
CA ILE A 558 5.56 14.45 -22.54
C ILE A 558 6.71 14.51 -21.54
N ARG A 559 7.95 14.29 -21.97
CA ARG A 559 9.11 14.13 -21.08
C ARG A 559 9.33 15.34 -20.16
N ASP A 560 9.22 16.54 -20.70
CA ASP A 560 9.58 17.78 -20.01
C ASP A 560 8.36 18.47 -19.38
N VAL A 561 7.15 17.88 -19.51
CA VAL A 561 5.91 18.45 -18.98
C VAL A 561 5.84 18.25 -17.46
N GLU A 562 5.51 19.30 -16.74
CA GLU A 562 5.25 19.21 -15.31
C GLU A 562 3.76 18.89 -15.06
N PHE A 563 3.53 17.76 -14.39
CA PHE A 563 2.20 17.30 -14.01
C PHE A 563 1.95 17.51 -12.53
N ASP A 564 0.79 18.06 -12.20
CA ASP A 564 0.21 18.03 -10.87
C ASP A 564 -0.74 16.83 -10.79
N LEU A 565 -0.65 16.11 -9.66
CA LEU A 565 -1.49 14.96 -9.38
C LEU A 565 -2.57 15.32 -8.37
N SER A 566 -3.77 14.97 -8.69
CA SER A 566 -4.93 15.11 -7.81
C SER A 566 -5.69 13.79 -7.72
N ILE A 567 -6.48 13.64 -6.69
CA ILE A 567 -7.40 12.51 -6.56
C ILE A 567 -8.78 12.97 -6.97
N THR A 568 -9.37 12.21 -7.88
CA THR A 568 -10.77 12.35 -8.25
C THR A 568 -11.54 11.11 -7.83
N GLU A 569 -12.84 11.28 -7.60
CA GLU A 569 -13.72 10.13 -7.41
C GLU A 569 -13.67 9.24 -8.65
N SER A 570 -13.47 7.94 -8.42
CA SER A 570 -13.45 6.99 -9.53
C SER A 570 -14.80 6.94 -10.21
N THR A 571 -14.82 7.18 -11.52
CA THR A 571 -16.01 7.00 -12.36
C THR A 571 -16.46 5.55 -12.43
N SER A 572 -15.63 4.61 -11.97
CA SER A 572 -15.92 3.18 -11.95
C SER A 572 -16.77 2.72 -10.76
N THR A 573 -17.00 3.58 -9.75
CA THR A 573 -17.82 3.20 -8.60
C THR A 573 -19.28 3.02 -8.98
N PRO A 574 -19.99 1.97 -8.50
CA PRO A 574 -21.39 1.75 -8.79
C PRO A 574 -22.27 2.97 -8.43
N ALA A 575 -21.97 3.64 -7.33
CA ALA A 575 -22.70 4.82 -6.88
C ALA A 575 -22.56 6.00 -7.88
N TYR A 576 -21.33 6.27 -8.35
CA TYR A 576 -21.09 7.31 -9.34
C TYR A 576 -21.79 6.99 -10.68
N ARG A 577 -21.71 5.73 -11.15
CA ARG A 577 -22.38 5.30 -12.39
C ARG A 577 -23.89 5.47 -12.31
N HIS A 578 -24.52 5.10 -11.20
CA HIS A 578 -25.95 5.33 -11.01
C HIS A 578 -26.29 6.82 -11.05
N LEU A 579 -25.55 7.64 -10.29
CA LEU A 579 -25.79 9.08 -10.26
C LEU A 579 -25.59 9.74 -11.64
N ALA A 580 -24.50 9.37 -12.32
CA ALA A 580 -24.18 9.87 -13.66
C ALA A 580 -25.25 9.44 -14.68
N ASN A 581 -25.65 8.17 -14.66
CA ASN A 581 -26.69 7.65 -15.53
C ASN A 581 -28.05 8.33 -15.24
N ASP A 582 -28.41 8.54 -13.97
CA ASP A 582 -29.64 9.23 -13.59
C ASP A 582 -29.63 10.69 -14.08
N MET A 583 -28.49 11.39 -13.92
CA MET A 583 -28.34 12.75 -14.43
C MET A 583 -28.41 12.80 -15.96
N LEU A 584 -27.75 11.89 -16.66
CA LEU A 584 -27.79 11.79 -18.12
C LEU A 584 -29.20 11.46 -18.61
N MET A 585 -29.93 10.59 -17.91
CA MET A 585 -31.34 10.30 -18.21
C MET A 585 -32.25 11.53 -18.02
N GLN A 586 -32.03 12.35 -16.98
CA GLN A 586 -32.76 13.60 -16.77
C GLN A 586 -32.47 14.62 -17.87
N LEU A 587 -31.20 14.76 -18.28
CA LEU A 587 -30.78 15.61 -19.38
C LEU A 587 -31.39 15.15 -20.71
N TYR A 588 -31.46 13.85 -20.93
CA TYR A 588 -32.11 13.27 -22.10
C TYR A 588 -33.63 13.51 -22.08
N GLN A 589 -34.30 13.33 -20.96
CA GLN A 589 -35.73 13.59 -20.80
C GLN A 589 -36.08 15.08 -21.00
N SER A 590 -35.16 15.97 -20.57
CA SER A 590 -35.30 17.42 -20.83
C SER A 590 -34.94 17.85 -22.26
N GLN A 591 -34.55 16.88 -23.11
CA GLN A 591 -34.08 17.12 -24.49
C GLN A 591 -32.84 18.00 -24.61
N ALA A 592 -32.05 18.07 -23.52
CA ALA A 592 -30.79 18.82 -23.51
C ALA A 592 -29.65 18.08 -24.20
N ILE A 593 -29.72 16.73 -24.26
CA ILE A 593 -28.75 15.86 -24.93
C ILE A 593 -29.42 14.86 -25.87
N SER A 594 -28.70 14.44 -26.91
CA SER A 594 -29.16 13.43 -27.86
C SER A 594 -28.98 12.03 -27.32
N VAL A 595 -29.68 11.03 -27.93
CA VAL A 595 -29.48 9.58 -27.59
C VAL A 595 -28.05 9.17 -27.81
N GLU A 596 -27.35 9.71 -28.79
CA GLU A 596 -25.94 9.37 -29.05
C GLU A 596 -25.06 9.87 -27.92
N GLN A 597 -25.24 11.10 -27.45
CA GLN A 597 -24.52 11.67 -26.32
C GLN A 597 -24.85 10.90 -25.02
N LEU A 598 -26.10 10.50 -24.84
CA LEU A 598 -26.51 9.67 -23.70
C LEU A 598 -25.77 8.33 -23.69
N LEU A 599 -25.69 7.65 -24.84
CA LEU A 599 -25.01 6.37 -24.97
C LEU A 599 -23.48 6.50 -24.97
N GLU A 600 -22.94 7.61 -25.43
CA GLU A 600 -21.50 7.87 -25.47
C GLU A 600 -20.92 8.18 -24.08
N HIS A 601 -21.69 8.82 -23.22
CA HIS A 601 -21.25 9.22 -21.88
C HIS A 601 -21.84 8.39 -20.75
N GLY A 602 -22.91 7.64 -21.01
CA GLY A 602 -23.56 6.77 -20.02
C GLY A 602 -22.97 5.35 -19.99
N ASP A 603 -22.92 4.76 -18.81
CA ASP A 603 -22.49 3.36 -18.62
C ASP A 603 -23.75 2.46 -18.64
N PHE A 604 -24.29 2.23 -19.84
CA PHE A 604 -25.45 1.37 -20.05
C PHE A 604 -25.03 0.03 -20.67
N PRO A 605 -25.69 -1.05 -20.30
CA PRO A 605 -25.49 -2.33 -20.98
C PRO A 605 -25.73 -2.19 -22.49
N PHE A 606 -24.80 -2.69 -23.30
CA PHE A 606 -24.84 -2.66 -24.78
C PHE A 606 -24.78 -1.25 -25.41
N ALA A 607 -24.32 -0.21 -24.67
CA ALA A 607 -24.22 1.15 -25.16
C ALA A 607 -23.38 1.26 -26.46
N ASP A 608 -22.24 0.57 -26.52
CA ASP A 608 -21.34 0.56 -27.67
C ASP A 608 -21.97 -0.06 -28.91
N GLU A 609 -22.71 -1.17 -28.74
CA GLU A 609 -23.40 -1.87 -29.83
C GLU A 609 -24.54 -1.00 -30.39
N LEU A 610 -25.29 -0.34 -29.50
CA LEU A 610 -26.36 0.56 -29.88
C LEU A 610 -25.80 1.81 -30.59
N LEU A 611 -24.71 2.37 -30.12
CA LEU A 611 -24.06 3.54 -30.69
C LEU A 611 -23.50 3.22 -32.09
N GLN A 612 -22.88 2.07 -32.28
CA GLN A 612 -22.42 1.61 -33.60
C GLN A 612 -23.61 1.38 -34.55
N SER A 613 -24.70 0.81 -34.07
CA SER A 613 -25.92 0.61 -34.84
C SER A 613 -26.52 1.94 -35.29
N ILE A 614 -26.59 2.94 -34.39
CA ILE A 614 -27.11 4.28 -34.71
C ILE A 614 -26.18 4.99 -35.71
N LYS A 615 -24.85 4.93 -35.52
CA LYS A 615 -23.89 5.54 -36.45
C LYS A 615 -23.95 4.89 -37.84
N SER A 616 -24.00 3.56 -37.91
CA SER A 616 -24.13 2.86 -39.19
C SER A 616 -25.45 3.14 -39.91
N GLN A 617 -26.57 3.30 -39.19
CA GLN A 617 -27.86 3.70 -39.73
C GLN A 617 -27.83 5.13 -40.25
N LYS A 618 -27.19 6.08 -39.57
CA LYS A 618 -26.98 7.45 -40.03
C LYS A 618 -26.14 7.51 -41.32
N GLU A 619 -25.07 6.73 -41.40
CA GLU A 619 -24.22 6.64 -42.58
C GLU A 619 -24.97 6.06 -43.76
N GLN A 620 -25.79 5.01 -43.54
CA GLN A 620 -26.65 4.44 -44.60
C GLN A 620 -27.71 5.41 -45.09
N LEU A 621 -28.34 6.20 -44.19
CA LEU A 621 -29.26 7.27 -44.53
C LEU A 621 -28.59 8.39 -45.28
N ALA A 622 -27.39 8.79 -44.91
CA ALA A 622 -26.57 9.79 -45.62
C ALA A 622 -26.18 9.37 -47.04
N GLN A 623 -26.03 8.03 -47.25
CA GLN A 623 -25.77 7.43 -48.57
C GLN A 623 -27.02 7.14 -49.39
N GLY A 624 -28.23 7.54 -48.90
CA GLY A 624 -29.52 7.34 -49.58
C GLY A 624 -30.01 5.89 -49.58
N ARG A 625 -29.47 5.00 -48.71
CA ARG A 625 -29.95 3.65 -48.54
C ARG A 625 -30.90 3.58 -47.33
N VAL A 626 -32.05 3.05 -47.52
CA VAL A 626 -33.02 2.83 -46.41
C VAL A 626 -32.68 1.57 -45.70
N PRO A 627 -32.41 1.57 -44.37
CA PRO A 627 -32.14 0.36 -43.61
C PRO A 627 -33.37 -0.50 -43.48
N ASP A 628 -33.23 -1.83 -43.66
CA ASP A 628 -34.29 -2.80 -43.43
C ASP A 628 -34.70 -2.81 -41.94
N GLY A 629 -35.95 -2.42 -41.66
CA GLY A 629 -36.57 -2.54 -40.33
C GLY A 629 -37.13 -1.28 -39.71
N LEU A 630 -37.02 -0.12 -40.34
CA LEU A 630 -37.60 1.11 -39.83
C LEU A 630 -39.10 1.25 -40.21
N SER A 631 -39.92 1.55 -39.19
CA SER A 631 -41.35 1.85 -39.46
C SER A 631 -41.51 3.19 -40.22
N PRO A 632 -42.53 3.31 -41.12
CA PRO A 632 -42.73 4.54 -41.89
C PRO A 632 -42.92 5.80 -41.04
N GLN A 633 -43.33 5.67 -39.80
CA GLN A 633 -43.50 6.78 -38.84
C GLN A 633 -42.15 7.37 -38.33
N LEU A 634 -41.15 6.51 -38.14
CA LEU A 634 -39.80 6.95 -37.74
C LEU A 634 -39.07 7.65 -38.90
N LEU A 635 -39.33 7.26 -40.15
CA LEU A 635 -38.81 7.93 -41.34
C LEU A 635 -39.36 9.33 -41.50
N GLN A 636 -40.66 9.54 -41.21
CA GLN A 636 -41.27 10.89 -41.24
C GLN A 636 -40.74 11.79 -40.13
N GLN A 637 -40.50 11.26 -38.92
CA GLN A 637 -39.87 12.00 -37.83
C GLN A 637 -38.40 12.36 -38.12
N ALA A 638 -37.64 11.45 -38.71
CA ALA A 638 -36.25 11.70 -39.08
C ALA A 638 -36.15 12.77 -40.21
N GLN A 639 -37.05 12.74 -41.18
CA GLN A 639 -37.15 13.77 -42.22
C GLN A 639 -37.59 15.13 -41.69
N GLN A 640 -38.51 15.18 -40.73
CA GLN A 640 -38.93 16.41 -40.07
C GLN A 640 -37.80 17.03 -39.22
N ASN A 641 -37.02 16.21 -38.50
CA ASN A 641 -35.88 16.69 -37.73
C ASN A 641 -34.72 17.18 -38.62
N ALA A 642 -34.42 16.47 -39.71
CA ALA A 642 -33.42 16.90 -40.69
C ALA A 642 -33.81 18.23 -41.39
N ASN A 643 -35.10 18.41 -41.69
CA ASN A 643 -35.57 19.65 -42.23
C ASN A 643 -35.57 20.83 -41.22
N MET A 644 -35.79 20.56 -39.92
CA MET A 644 -35.66 21.57 -38.86
C MET A 644 -34.22 21.99 -38.63
N GLU A 645 -33.27 21.06 -38.66
CA GLU A 645 -31.85 21.40 -38.59
C GLU A 645 -31.37 22.21 -39.80
N ALA A 646 -31.79 21.86 -40.98
CA ALA A 646 -31.49 22.64 -42.19
C ALA A 646 -32.10 24.09 -42.15
N VAL A 647 -33.31 24.23 -41.64
CA VAL A 647 -33.94 25.52 -41.43
C VAL A 647 -33.25 26.35 -40.36
N ASN A 648 -32.79 25.73 -39.27
CA ASN A 648 -32.02 26.39 -38.20
C ASN A 648 -30.63 26.84 -38.70
N GLN A 649 -29.97 26.03 -39.53
CA GLN A 649 -28.70 26.40 -40.15
C GLN A 649 -28.85 27.54 -41.16
N LEU A 650 -29.95 27.59 -41.92
CA LEU A 650 -30.28 28.70 -42.80
C LEU A 650 -30.63 29.98 -42.05
N HIS A 651 -31.30 29.89 -40.89
CA HIS A 651 -31.60 31.06 -40.05
C HIS A 651 -30.33 31.63 -39.38
N GLY A 652 -29.40 30.75 -38.94
CA GLY A 652 -28.09 31.15 -38.40
C GLY A 652 -27.19 31.82 -39.45
N ALA A 653 -27.27 31.40 -40.70
CA ALA A 653 -26.52 32.01 -41.81
C ALA A 653 -27.10 33.35 -42.34
N MET A 654 -28.35 33.69 -41.98
CA MET A 654 -28.99 34.97 -42.35
C MET A 654 -28.86 36.04 -41.27
N GLN A 655 -28.30 35.72 -40.10
CA GLN A 655 -28.08 36.66 -38.97
C GLN A 655 -26.60 36.94 -38.69
N GLY A 656 -25.67 36.43 -39.53
CA GLY A 656 -24.23 36.63 -39.42
C GLY A 656 -23.71 37.66 -40.44
#